data_b14dcf431a978c8b72be3f1673431303
#
_entry.id   b14dcf431a978c8b72be3f1673431303
#
_cell.length_a   1.000
_cell.length_b   1.000
_cell.length_c   1.000
_cell.angle_alpha   90.00
_cell.angle_beta   90.00
_cell.angle_gamma   90.00
#
_symmetry.space_group_name_H-M   'P 1'
#
loop_
_entity.id
_entity.type
_entity.pdbx_description
1 polymer ?
#
loop_
_entity_poly.entity_id
_entity_poly.type
_entity_poly.pdbx_seq_one_letter_code
_entity_poly.pdbx_strand_id
1 'polypeptide(L)'
;MINFPVSDWMPDAKIPSGPIQDKWSKYKLESKLIKPNNKRKYTVLVVGSGLAGASAAATLAELGYNVKCFCYQDSPRRAHSIAAQGGINAAKNYQNDGDSVYRLFYDTVKGGDFRAREANVYRLAEVSSNIIDQCVAQGVPFGREYGGLLDNRSFGGAQLKRTFYARGQTGQQLLLGAYQALEKEVAKGHIEMFSRHEMMDLVLVDGEAKGIVTRNLVTGEIKSYAGDTVLLCTGGYGNVFFLSTNAMGCNVTAAYKAYKRGAFFANPCFTQIHPTCIPVKGDYQSKLTLMSESLRNSGRIWVPKSRETAEKIRKKEIKPSDVPEEERDYYLERKYPSFGNLAPRDISSRAAKEACDDGRGVAITGKGVFLDFADEIKRMGREWIDGQYGNLFDMYEEITDDDPHETPMMIYPASHYTMGGLWVDYNLMSNVKGLHVLGEANFSDHGANRLGASALMQGLSDGYFVIPATLPAYLTTTKPGAVTTAAPEFKAAEDEVKERINKLLNVKGTKTVDSFHRELGLIMWEDCGMARTEESLTHAIERIPQLRKEFWENVRVTGTADGINAELEKACRVADFLEFAQLLCYDALNRQESCGAHFRVEYQLPDGEAKRNDDEYAYVAAWEYTGVDSLPVLHKEPLTFENVHLAIRSYK
;
A
#
# COMPACT_ATOMS: atom_id res chain seq x y z
N MET A 1 -12.45 -18.29 21.06
CA MET A 1 -12.08 -18.45 19.64
C MET A 1 -13.32 -18.18 18.78
N ILE A 2 -13.27 -17.25 17.86
CA ILE A 2 -14.38 -16.91 16.95
C ILE A 2 -14.39 -17.92 15.82
N ASN A 3 -15.53 -18.58 15.56
CA ASN A 3 -15.71 -19.46 14.41
C ASN A 3 -16.30 -18.66 13.24
N PHE A 4 -15.46 -18.34 12.27
CA PHE A 4 -15.93 -17.68 11.05
C PHE A 4 -16.65 -18.67 10.15
N PRO A 5 -17.77 -18.27 9.52
CA PRO A 5 -18.38 -19.07 8.47
C PRO A 5 -17.41 -19.19 7.28
N VAL A 6 -17.17 -20.41 6.83
CA VAL A 6 -16.32 -20.71 5.67
C VAL A 6 -17.22 -21.22 4.54
N SER A 7 -17.05 -20.65 3.36
CA SER A 7 -17.78 -21.06 2.16
C SER A 7 -17.10 -22.24 1.47
N ASP A 8 -17.88 -23.17 0.94
CA ASP A 8 -17.39 -24.24 0.05
C ASP A 8 -17.04 -23.72 -1.36
N TRP A 9 -17.52 -22.52 -1.72
CA TRP A 9 -17.21 -21.90 -3.00
C TRP A 9 -15.85 -21.19 -2.94
N MET A 10 -15.01 -21.44 -3.94
CA MET A 10 -13.69 -20.84 -4.07
C MET A 10 -13.66 -19.83 -5.22
N PRO A 11 -13.06 -18.66 -5.03
CA PRO A 11 -12.86 -17.73 -6.12
C PRO A 11 -11.95 -18.32 -7.22
N ASP A 12 -12.36 -18.16 -8.49
CA ASP A 12 -11.56 -18.57 -9.64
C ASP A 12 -10.60 -17.48 -10.07
N ALA A 13 -9.32 -17.71 -9.84
CA ALA A 13 -8.24 -16.78 -10.21
C ALA A 13 -8.01 -16.63 -11.72
N LYS A 14 -8.61 -17.47 -12.56
CA LYS A 14 -8.51 -17.48 -14.04
C LYS A 14 -7.07 -17.46 -14.56
N ILE A 15 -6.19 -18.18 -13.88
CA ILE A 15 -4.80 -18.31 -14.28
C ILE A 15 -4.69 -19.12 -15.57
N PRO A 16 -4.01 -18.62 -16.63
CA PRO A 16 -3.80 -19.38 -17.86
C PRO A 16 -3.07 -20.70 -17.61
N SER A 17 -3.41 -21.74 -18.37
CA SER A 17 -2.71 -23.02 -18.34
C SER A 17 -1.34 -22.96 -19.04
N GLY A 18 -0.47 -23.94 -18.77
CA GLY A 18 0.85 -24.10 -19.39
C GLY A 18 2.01 -23.62 -18.52
N PRO A 19 3.24 -23.68 -19.02
CA PRO A 19 4.44 -23.27 -18.31
C PRO A 19 4.37 -21.81 -17.86
N ILE A 20 4.94 -21.51 -16.70
CA ILE A 20 4.83 -20.18 -16.09
C ILE A 20 5.38 -19.06 -16.97
N GLN A 21 6.49 -19.33 -17.69
CA GLN A 21 7.14 -18.39 -18.61
C GLN A 21 6.31 -18.05 -19.84
N ASP A 22 5.33 -18.89 -20.19
CA ASP A 22 4.53 -18.72 -21.40
C ASP A 22 3.12 -18.17 -21.11
N LYS A 23 2.68 -18.22 -19.84
CA LYS A 23 1.30 -17.87 -19.46
C LYS A 23 0.87 -16.48 -19.93
N TRP A 24 1.70 -15.46 -19.73
CA TRP A 24 1.37 -14.10 -20.11
C TRP A 24 1.39 -13.88 -21.63
N SER A 25 2.37 -14.42 -22.32
CA SER A 25 2.45 -14.36 -23.78
C SER A 25 1.29 -15.09 -24.44
N LYS A 26 0.96 -16.30 -23.97
CA LYS A 26 -0.21 -17.07 -24.40
C LYS A 26 -1.51 -16.31 -24.16
N TYR A 27 -1.68 -15.74 -22.96
CA TYR A 27 -2.86 -14.92 -22.63
C TYR A 27 -3.05 -13.79 -23.65
N LYS A 28 -1.99 -13.02 -23.96
CA LYS A 28 -2.05 -11.93 -24.93
C LYS A 28 -2.41 -12.39 -26.36
N LEU A 29 -1.90 -13.55 -26.77
CA LEU A 29 -2.19 -14.13 -28.10
C LEU A 29 -3.64 -14.63 -28.21
N GLU A 30 -4.19 -15.20 -27.14
CA GLU A 30 -5.54 -15.78 -27.09
C GLU A 30 -6.61 -14.76 -26.70
N SER A 31 -6.22 -13.57 -26.20
CA SER A 31 -7.16 -12.57 -25.70
C SER A 31 -8.06 -12.03 -26.80
N LYS A 32 -9.33 -11.80 -26.46
CA LYS A 32 -10.28 -11.12 -27.32
C LYS A 32 -9.90 -9.65 -27.46
N LEU A 33 -9.97 -9.13 -28.70
CA LEU A 33 -9.66 -7.75 -29.00
C LEU A 33 -10.91 -6.99 -29.41
N ILE A 34 -10.99 -5.74 -28.99
CA ILE A 34 -11.99 -4.79 -29.46
C ILE A 34 -11.41 -4.03 -30.65
N LYS A 35 -12.13 -3.98 -31.77
CA LYS A 35 -11.73 -3.20 -32.95
C LYS A 35 -11.53 -1.72 -32.56
N PRO A 36 -10.49 -1.04 -33.05
CA PRO A 36 -10.20 0.35 -32.68
C PRO A 36 -11.39 1.29 -32.78
N ASN A 37 -12.17 1.22 -33.86
CA ASN A 37 -13.36 2.05 -34.05
C ASN A 37 -14.50 1.79 -33.04
N ASN A 38 -14.50 0.64 -32.37
CA ASN A 38 -15.50 0.31 -31.37
C ASN A 38 -15.06 0.72 -29.96
N LYS A 39 -13.77 0.88 -29.71
CA LYS A 39 -13.26 1.31 -28.39
C LYS A 39 -13.88 2.64 -27.93
N ARG A 40 -14.08 3.59 -28.85
CA ARG A 40 -14.71 4.90 -28.58
C ARG A 40 -16.14 4.83 -28.04
N LYS A 41 -16.78 3.66 -28.16
CA LYS A 41 -18.15 3.46 -27.67
C LYS A 41 -18.19 3.11 -26.18
N TYR A 42 -17.06 2.69 -25.62
CA TYR A 42 -16.95 2.29 -24.22
C TYR A 42 -16.45 3.45 -23.37
N THR A 43 -17.08 3.62 -22.23
CA THR A 43 -16.69 4.58 -21.19
C THR A 43 -16.09 3.83 -20.01
N VAL A 44 -14.85 4.18 -19.65
CA VAL A 44 -14.10 3.61 -18.52
C VAL A 44 -14.05 4.67 -17.41
N LEU A 45 -14.52 4.31 -16.21
CA LEU A 45 -14.40 5.16 -15.02
C LEU A 45 -13.15 4.75 -14.26
N VAL A 46 -12.21 5.65 -14.07
CA VAL A 46 -10.97 5.44 -13.33
C VAL A 46 -11.00 6.25 -12.04
N VAL A 47 -10.98 5.59 -10.90
CA VAL A 47 -11.01 6.23 -9.58
C VAL A 47 -9.61 6.18 -8.97
N GLY A 48 -8.99 7.34 -8.82
CA GLY A 48 -7.62 7.51 -8.37
C GLY A 48 -6.66 7.85 -9.51
N SER A 49 -5.79 8.83 -9.30
CA SER A 49 -4.82 9.35 -10.27
C SER A 49 -3.36 9.14 -9.84
N GLY A 50 -3.12 8.18 -8.94
CA GLY A 50 -1.77 7.70 -8.62
C GLY A 50 -1.13 6.97 -9.80
N LEU A 51 0.03 6.34 -9.60
CA LEU A 51 0.74 5.65 -10.68
C LEU A 51 -0.12 4.65 -11.43
N ALA A 52 -0.87 3.81 -10.72
CA ALA A 52 -1.75 2.82 -11.35
C ALA A 52 -2.88 3.47 -12.16
N GLY A 53 -3.55 4.49 -11.59
CA GLY A 53 -4.67 5.15 -12.26
C GLY A 53 -4.24 6.06 -13.40
N ALA A 54 -3.20 6.85 -13.23
CA ALA A 54 -2.69 7.74 -14.28
C ALA A 54 -2.16 6.95 -15.48
N SER A 55 -1.40 5.86 -15.24
CA SER A 55 -0.90 4.99 -16.31
C SER A 55 -2.03 4.26 -17.03
N ALA A 56 -3.02 3.73 -16.29
CA ALA A 56 -4.19 3.07 -16.88
C ALA A 56 -5.03 4.05 -17.71
N ALA A 57 -5.37 5.22 -17.15
CA ALA A 57 -6.18 6.23 -17.84
C ALA A 57 -5.51 6.72 -19.13
N ALA A 58 -4.21 7.04 -19.06
CA ALA A 58 -3.45 7.47 -20.22
C ALA A 58 -3.42 6.40 -21.31
N THR A 59 -3.09 5.16 -20.95
CA THR A 59 -2.96 4.05 -21.91
C THR A 59 -4.32 3.69 -22.53
N LEU A 60 -5.38 3.60 -21.75
CA LEU A 60 -6.71 3.27 -22.25
C LEU A 60 -7.24 4.37 -23.18
N ALA A 61 -7.03 5.63 -22.84
CA ALA A 61 -7.40 6.75 -23.69
C ALA A 61 -6.60 6.77 -25.01
N GLU A 62 -5.29 6.54 -24.96
CA GLU A 62 -4.43 6.43 -26.15
C GLU A 62 -4.85 5.25 -27.05
N LEU A 63 -5.33 4.15 -26.46
CA LEU A 63 -5.91 3.02 -27.21
C LEU A 63 -7.29 3.31 -27.81
N GLY A 64 -7.94 4.43 -27.47
CA GLY A 64 -9.17 4.91 -28.05
C GLY A 64 -10.44 4.74 -27.20
N TYR A 65 -10.36 4.39 -25.93
CA TYR A 65 -11.49 4.39 -25.00
C TYR A 65 -11.82 5.81 -24.54
N ASN A 66 -13.09 6.06 -24.18
CA ASN A 66 -13.46 7.27 -23.45
C ASN A 66 -13.18 7.05 -21.96
N VAL A 67 -12.44 7.93 -21.35
CA VAL A 67 -12.03 7.79 -19.94
C VAL A 67 -12.56 8.97 -19.12
N LYS A 68 -13.16 8.65 -17.98
CA LYS A 68 -13.47 9.63 -16.92
C LYS A 68 -12.59 9.30 -15.71
N CYS A 69 -11.70 10.22 -15.35
CA CYS A 69 -10.74 10.01 -14.26
C CYS A 69 -11.06 10.89 -13.07
N PHE A 70 -11.23 10.29 -11.90
CA PHE A 70 -11.62 10.95 -10.65
C PHE A 70 -10.44 11.02 -9.71
N CYS A 71 -10.18 12.23 -9.20
CA CYS A 71 -9.07 12.52 -8.30
C CYS A 71 -9.60 13.14 -7.01
N TYR A 72 -9.28 12.53 -5.88
CA TYR A 72 -9.57 13.05 -4.55
C TYR A 72 -8.86 14.39 -4.29
N GLN A 73 -7.61 14.51 -4.74
CA GLN A 73 -6.78 15.70 -4.55
C GLN A 73 -7.19 16.84 -5.51
N ASP A 74 -6.69 18.03 -5.24
CA ASP A 74 -6.82 19.22 -6.10
C ASP A 74 -6.05 19.10 -7.41
N SER A 75 -5.06 18.23 -7.46
CA SER A 75 -4.26 17.92 -8.65
C SER A 75 -3.98 16.42 -8.74
N PRO A 76 -4.10 15.81 -9.95
CA PRO A 76 -3.78 14.40 -10.17
C PRO A 76 -2.36 14.00 -9.73
N ARG A 77 -1.40 14.92 -9.81
CA ARG A 77 0.01 14.70 -9.42
C ARG A 77 0.26 14.69 -7.91
N ARG A 78 -0.75 14.85 -7.06
CA ARG A 78 -0.62 14.85 -5.60
C ARG A 78 -1.02 13.52 -4.95
N ALA A 79 -1.02 12.44 -5.71
CA ALA A 79 -1.26 11.10 -5.18
C ALA A 79 -0.11 10.63 -4.28
N HIS A 80 -0.37 9.64 -3.42
CA HIS A 80 0.63 9.09 -2.49
C HIS A 80 1.93 8.64 -3.18
N SER A 81 1.85 8.18 -4.42
CA SER A 81 3.03 7.75 -5.22
C SER A 81 4.16 8.78 -5.24
N ILE A 82 3.84 10.08 -5.12
CA ILE A 82 4.84 11.16 -5.06
C ILE A 82 5.79 11.04 -3.87
N ALA A 83 5.35 10.43 -2.77
CA ALA A 83 6.12 10.32 -1.54
C ALA A 83 7.15 9.16 -1.56
N ALA A 84 7.13 8.29 -2.57
CA ALA A 84 8.08 7.18 -2.65
C ALA A 84 9.46 7.67 -3.10
N GLN A 85 10.49 7.34 -2.32
CA GLN A 85 11.84 7.90 -2.48
C GLN A 85 12.84 6.89 -3.04
N GLY A 86 12.73 5.62 -2.63
CA GLY A 86 13.79 4.64 -2.72
C GLY A 86 14.17 4.20 -4.14
N GLY A 87 13.20 3.85 -4.97
CA GLY A 87 13.45 3.32 -6.30
C GLY A 87 12.35 2.40 -6.80
N ILE A 88 12.60 1.79 -7.96
CA ILE A 88 11.74 0.81 -8.62
C ILE A 88 12.58 -0.38 -9.11
N ASN A 89 12.11 -1.60 -8.79
CA ASN A 89 12.78 -2.83 -9.21
C ASN A 89 12.48 -3.17 -10.66
N ALA A 90 13.48 -3.73 -11.36
CA ALA A 90 13.28 -4.38 -12.67
C ALA A 90 14.38 -5.42 -12.94
N ALA A 91 14.01 -6.51 -13.60
CA ALA A 91 14.90 -7.62 -13.94
C ALA A 91 15.70 -7.32 -15.22
N LYS A 92 16.52 -6.26 -15.22
CA LYS A 92 17.32 -5.86 -16.39
C LYS A 92 18.75 -6.42 -16.43
N ASN A 93 19.25 -6.90 -15.30
CA ASN A 93 20.59 -7.48 -15.17
C ASN A 93 21.72 -6.59 -15.75
N TYR A 94 21.66 -5.29 -15.58
CA TYR A 94 22.66 -4.35 -16.11
C TYR A 94 24.05 -4.51 -15.49
N GLN A 95 24.12 -4.96 -14.24
CA GLN A 95 25.39 -5.22 -13.54
C GLN A 95 25.96 -6.61 -13.85
N ASN A 96 25.24 -7.43 -14.60
CA ASN A 96 25.60 -8.82 -14.89
C ASN A 96 25.93 -9.64 -13.63
N ASP A 97 25.17 -9.40 -12.57
CA ASP A 97 25.29 -10.03 -11.24
C ASP A 97 24.37 -11.26 -11.07
N GLY A 98 23.84 -11.78 -12.17
CA GLY A 98 23.00 -12.98 -12.20
C GLY A 98 21.52 -12.71 -11.96
N ASP A 99 21.05 -11.47 -12.11
CA ASP A 99 19.62 -11.16 -12.04
C ASP A 99 18.88 -11.66 -13.29
N SER A 100 17.61 -11.96 -13.13
CA SER A 100 16.71 -12.44 -14.19
C SER A 100 15.25 -12.29 -13.79
N VAL A 101 14.34 -12.46 -14.75
CA VAL A 101 12.89 -12.52 -14.48
C VAL A 101 12.58 -13.61 -13.43
N TYR A 102 13.15 -14.82 -13.61
CA TYR A 102 12.96 -15.90 -12.65
C TYR A 102 13.52 -15.56 -11.26
N ARG A 103 14.67 -14.90 -11.18
CA ARG A 103 15.25 -14.50 -9.90
C ARG A 103 14.40 -13.44 -9.19
N LEU A 104 13.91 -12.44 -9.91
CA LEU A 104 12.99 -11.44 -9.33
C LEU A 104 11.67 -12.07 -8.87
N PHE A 105 11.12 -12.99 -9.66
CA PHE A 105 9.96 -13.79 -9.30
C PHE A 105 10.20 -14.60 -8.03
N TYR A 106 11.28 -15.38 -7.97
CA TYR A 106 11.64 -16.19 -6.81
C TYR A 106 11.80 -15.34 -5.54
N ASP A 107 12.57 -14.25 -5.64
CA ASP A 107 12.83 -13.35 -4.51
C ASP A 107 11.52 -12.71 -4.01
N THR A 108 10.60 -12.37 -4.91
CA THR A 108 9.31 -11.78 -4.57
C THR A 108 8.39 -12.79 -3.86
N VAL A 109 8.28 -14.01 -4.37
CA VAL A 109 7.47 -15.07 -3.75
C VAL A 109 8.04 -15.45 -2.38
N LYS A 110 9.35 -15.68 -2.30
CA LYS A 110 10.02 -16.00 -1.02
C LYS A 110 9.96 -14.84 -0.03
N GLY A 111 10.21 -13.61 -0.50
CA GLY A 111 10.12 -12.40 0.32
C GLY A 111 8.71 -12.17 0.88
N GLY A 112 7.69 -12.56 0.13
CA GLY A 112 6.28 -12.55 0.52
C GLY A 112 5.81 -13.77 1.31
N ASP A 113 6.74 -14.59 1.78
CA ASP A 113 6.47 -15.80 2.57
C ASP A 113 5.49 -16.77 1.90
N PHE A 114 5.60 -16.94 0.58
CA PHE A 114 4.76 -17.88 -0.17
C PHE A 114 3.25 -17.68 0.05
N ARG A 115 2.81 -16.43 0.07
CA ARG A 115 1.39 -16.05 0.20
C ARG A 115 0.87 -15.25 -1.00
N ALA A 116 1.54 -15.44 -2.17
CA ALA A 116 1.16 -14.85 -3.46
C ALA A 116 1.01 -15.93 -4.54
N ARG A 117 0.25 -15.62 -5.59
CA ARG A 117 0.09 -16.48 -6.77
C ARG A 117 1.34 -16.44 -7.64
N GLU A 118 1.97 -17.59 -7.92
CA GLU A 118 3.16 -17.67 -8.78
C GLU A 118 2.96 -16.98 -10.15
N ALA A 119 1.85 -17.24 -10.80
CA ALA A 119 1.59 -16.73 -12.14
C ALA A 119 1.52 -15.19 -12.20
N ASN A 120 0.91 -14.57 -11.20
CA ASN A 120 0.81 -13.11 -11.10
C ASN A 120 2.18 -12.49 -10.83
N VAL A 121 2.93 -13.07 -9.89
CA VAL A 121 4.28 -12.59 -9.56
C VAL A 121 5.25 -12.76 -10.73
N TYR A 122 5.15 -13.87 -11.47
CA TYR A 122 5.99 -14.07 -12.65
C TYR A 122 5.68 -13.04 -13.74
N ARG A 123 4.39 -12.78 -14.01
CA ARG A 123 3.96 -11.72 -14.94
C ARG A 123 4.52 -10.36 -14.53
N LEU A 124 4.43 -10.01 -13.23
CA LEU A 124 4.98 -8.76 -12.71
C LEU A 124 6.49 -8.66 -12.96
N ALA A 125 7.25 -9.73 -12.70
CA ALA A 125 8.68 -9.78 -12.96
C ALA A 125 9.00 -9.67 -14.46
N GLU A 126 8.23 -10.35 -15.32
CA GLU A 126 8.39 -10.33 -16.78
C GLU A 126 8.22 -8.92 -17.36
N VAL A 127 7.17 -8.18 -16.95
CA VAL A 127 6.90 -6.84 -17.48
C VAL A 127 7.76 -5.74 -16.84
N SER A 128 8.48 -6.04 -15.76
CA SER A 128 9.26 -5.04 -15.01
C SER A 128 10.28 -4.29 -15.88
N SER A 129 10.95 -4.98 -16.80
CA SER A 129 11.91 -4.37 -17.71
C SER A 129 11.27 -3.37 -18.67
N ASN A 130 10.07 -3.69 -19.16
CA ASN A 130 9.30 -2.82 -20.05
C ASN A 130 8.83 -1.55 -19.35
N ILE A 131 8.55 -1.62 -18.04
CA ILE A 131 8.18 -0.46 -17.23
C ILE A 131 9.31 0.57 -17.22
N ILE A 132 10.55 0.13 -17.01
CA ILE A 132 11.72 1.04 -17.01
C ILE A 132 11.90 1.68 -18.38
N ASP A 133 11.78 0.91 -19.45
CA ASP A 133 11.90 1.45 -20.82
C ASP A 133 10.80 2.49 -21.12
N GLN A 134 9.57 2.22 -20.70
CA GLN A 134 8.45 3.16 -20.80
C GLN A 134 8.73 4.46 -20.02
N CYS A 135 9.22 4.35 -18.78
CA CYS A 135 9.53 5.51 -17.95
C CYS A 135 10.69 6.33 -18.52
N VAL A 136 11.73 5.69 -19.05
CA VAL A 136 12.84 6.38 -19.75
C VAL A 136 12.31 7.12 -20.97
N ALA A 137 11.46 6.50 -21.78
CA ALA A 137 10.83 7.13 -22.94
C ALA A 137 9.96 8.34 -22.58
N GLN A 138 9.37 8.35 -21.36
CA GLN A 138 8.62 9.47 -20.81
C GLN A 138 9.50 10.56 -20.17
N GLY A 139 10.84 10.41 -20.21
CA GLY A 139 11.77 11.40 -19.70
C GLY A 139 12.02 11.33 -18.19
N VAL A 140 11.72 10.21 -17.52
CA VAL A 140 12.05 10.02 -16.10
C VAL A 140 13.58 10.06 -15.93
N PRO A 141 14.11 10.98 -15.10
CA PRO A 141 15.56 11.22 -14.96
C PRO A 141 16.19 10.21 -13.99
N PHE A 142 16.22 8.94 -14.36
CA PHE A 142 16.95 7.94 -13.56
C PHE A 142 18.44 8.27 -13.47
N GLY A 143 19.05 7.89 -12.34
CA GLY A 143 20.50 7.91 -12.18
C GLY A 143 21.20 7.15 -13.31
N ARG A 144 22.37 7.63 -13.74
CA ARG A 144 23.17 7.01 -14.80
C ARG A 144 24.61 6.82 -14.35
N GLU A 145 25.20 5.75 -14.81
CA GLU A 145 26.65 5.51 -14.71
C GLU A 145 27.42 6.38 -15.68
N TYR A 146 28.74 6.44 -15.51
CA TYR A 146 29.64 7.19 -16.40
C TYR A 146 29.47 6.82 -17.88
N GLY A 147 29.26 5.53 -18.16
CA GLY A 147 29.02 5.04 -19.53
C GLY A 147 27.64 5.34 -20.12
N GLY A 148 26.76 6.02 -19.36
CA GLY A 148 25.42 6.43 -19.81
C GLY A 148 24.32 5.40 -19.60
N LEU A 149 24.63 4.19 -19.13
CA LEU A 149 23.64 3.20 -18.71
C LEU A 149 22.92 3.67 -17.45
N LEU A 150 21.69 3.16 -17.24
CA LEU A 150 20.97 3.44 -16.02
C LEU A 150 21.70 2.81 -14.83
N ASP A 151 21.93 3.61 -13.79
CA ASP A 151 22.49 3.10 -12.54
C ASP A 151 21.43 2.37 -11.74
N ASN A 152 21.84 1.33 -11.02
CA ASN A 152 20.98 0.55 -10.14
C ASN A 152 21.73 0.14 -8.87
N ARG A 153 20.96 -0.16 -7.83
CA ARG A 153 21.49 -0.52 -6.51
C ARG A 153 20.72 -1.67 -5.89
N SER A 154 21.32 -2.31 -4.88
CA SER A 154 20.59 -3.19 -3.98
C SER A 154 19.63 -2.38 -3.09
N PHE A 155 18.57 -3.03 -2.62
CA PHE A 155 17.57 -2.40 -1.77
C PHE A 155 17.08 -3.40 -0.70
N GLY A 156 16.48 -2.91 0.38
CA GLY A 156 16.09 -3.72 1.52
C GLY A 156 15.35 -5.02 1.16
N GLY A 157 15.89 -6.14 1.59
CA GLY A 157 15.42 -7.49 1.31
C GLY A 157 15.94 -8.13 0.02
N ALA A 158 16.73 -7.40 -0.80
CA ALA A 158 17.34 -7.92 -2.02
C ALA A 158 18.83 -7.58 -2.07
N GLN A 159 19.66 -8.58 -2.30
CA GLN A 159 21.12 -8.40 -2.39
C GLN A 159 21.58 -8.02 -3.80
N LEU A 160 20.78 -8.32 -4.84
CA LEU A 160 21.09 -8.00 -6.22
C LEU A 160 20.81 -6.53 -6.55
N LYS A 161 21.60 -5.96 -7.45
CA LYS A 161 21.44 -4.60 -7.93
C LYS A 161 20.39 -4.52 -9.03
N ARG A 162 19.14 -4.34 -8.67
CA ARG A 162 17.98 -4.27 -9.59
C ARG A 162 17.08 -3.05 -9.37
N THR A 163 17.42 -2.18 -8.42
CA THR A 163 16.61 -1.01 -8.08
C THR A 163 17.09 0.22 -8.82
N PHE A 164 16.30 0.69 -9.78
CA PHE A 164 16.51 1.93 -10.51
C PHE A 164 15.95 3.10 -9.71
N TYR A 165 16.59 4.27 -9.74
CA TYR A 165 16.26 5.38 -8.84
C TYR A 165 16.52 6.76 -9.45
N ALA A 166 15.81 7.76 -8.93
CA ALA A 166 16.03 9.18 -9.19
C ALA A 166 16.29 9.88 -7.84
N ARG A 167 17.42 9.59 -7.23
CA ARG A 167 18.00 10.17 -5.99
C ARG A 167 16.99 10.81 -5.02
N GLY A 168 16.26 9.98 -4.25
CA GLY A 168 15.28 10.43 -3.27
C GLY A 168 13.94 10.93 -3.82
N GLN A 169 13.80 11.05 -5.15
CA GLN A 169 12.60 11.59 -5.82
C GLN A 169 11.97 10.58 -6.80
N THR A 170 12.25 9.29 -6.66
CA THR A 170 11.84 8.29 -7.66
C THR A 170 10.33 8.27 -7.89
N GLY A 171 9.54 8.24 -6.83
CA GLY A 171 8.07 8.25 -6.95
C GLY A 171 7.54 9.53 -7.58
N GLN A 172 8.09 10.67 -7.23
CA GLN A 172 7.75 11.96 -7.83
C GLN A 172 8.00 11.97 -9.34
N GLN A 173 9.18 11.54 -9.77
CA GLN A 173 9.56 11.55 -11.17
C GLN A 173 8.75 10.53 -11.99
N LEU A 174 8.49 9.35 -11.45
CA LEU A 174 7.61 8.36 -12.09
C LEU A 174 6.17 8.88 -12.22
N LEU A 175 5.64 9.52 -11.17
CA LEU A 175 4.30 10.10 -11.20
C LEU A 175 4.20 11.23 -12.21
N LEU A 176 5.22 12.10 -12.30
CA LEU A 176 5.26 13.16 -13.32
C LEU A 176 5.29 12.60 -14.74
N GLY A 177 6.01 11.49 -14.98
CA GLY A 177 6.00 10.79 -16.26
C GLY A 177 4.59 10.25 -16.62
N ALA A 178 3.93 9.59 -15.69
CA ALA A 178 2.55 9.10 -15.87
C ALA A 178 1.55 10.25 -16.02
N TYR A 179 1.72 11.33 -15.24
CA TYR A 179 0.91 12.54 -15.32
C TYR A 179 1.01 13.23 -16.68
N GLN A 180 2.21 13.35 -17.25
CA GLN A 180 2.39 13.89 -18.61
C GLN A 180 1.61 13.09 -19.65
N ALA A 181 1.66 11.75 -19.58
CA ALA A 181 0.92 10.89 -20.49
C ALA A 181 -0.59 11.08 -20.33
N LEU A 182 -1.09 11.23 -19.10
CA LEU A 182 -2.49 11.51 -18.80
C LEU A 182 -2.91 12.88 -19.35
N GLU A 183 -2.16 13.94 -19.07
CA GLU A 183 -2.48 15.31 -19.51
C GLU A 183 -2.49 15.45 -21.03
N LYS A 184 -1.60 14.72 -21.73
CA LYS A 184 -1.64 14.63 -23.19
C LYS A 184 -3.00 14.16 -23.71
N GLU A 185 -3.59 13.16 -23.07
CA GLU A 185 -4.90 12.63 -23.47
C GLU A 185 -6.07 13.50 -22.97
N VAL A 186 -5.92 14.20 -21.85
CA VAL A 186 -6.85 15.26 -21.41
C VAL A 186 -6.89 16.39 -22.44
N ALA A 187 -5.72 16.87 -22.89
CA ALA A 187 -5.63 17.93 -23.89
C ALA A 187 -6.27 17.55 -25.24
N LYS A 188 -6.30 16.27 -25.58
CA LYS A 188 -6.98 15.74 -26.79
C LYS A 188 -8.49 15.52 -26.58
N GLY A 189 -9.00 15.69 -25.38
CA GLY A 189 -10.41 15.42 -25.04
C GLY A 189 -10.77 13.94 -24.92
N HIS A 190 -9.78 13.05 -24.80
CA HIS A 190 -10.01 11.61 -24.62
C HIS A 190 -10.20 11.23 -23.15
N ILE A 191 -9.73 12.09 -22.23
CA ILE A 191 -9.92 11.95 -20.79
C ILE A 191 -10.66 13.19 -20.27
N GLU A 192 -11.74 12.97 -19.55
CA GLU A 192 -12.39 13.98 -18.72
C GLU A 192 -11.90 13.83 -17.28
N MET A 193 -11.25 14.88 -16.75
CA MET A 193 -10.63 14.87 -15.42
C MET A 193 -11.50 15.55 -14.38
N PHE A 194 -11.80 14.84 -13.29
CA PHE A 194 -12.59 15.31 -12.15
C PHE A 194 -11.71 15.43 -10.90
N SER A 195 -11.10 16.60 -10.70
CA SER A 195 -10.34 16.90 -9.47
C SER A 195 -11.28 17.23 -8.32
N ARG A 196 -10.85 16.95 -7.08
CA ARG A 196 -11.64 17.14 -5.85
C ARG A 196 -12.98 16.41 -5.87
N HIS A 197 -13.00 15.22 -6.47
CA HIS A 197 -14.15 14.31 -6.45
C HIS A 197 -13.78 13.04 -5.68
N GLU A 198 -14.50 12.77 -4.61
CA GLU A 198 -14.36 11.55 -3.81
C GLU A 198 -15.45 10.55 -4.20
N MET A 199 -15.05 9.31 -4.49
CA MET A 199 -16.01 8.22 -4.69
C MET A 199 -16.67 7.87 -3.36
N MET A 200 -17.98 8.01 -3.29
CA MET A 200 -18.78 7.75 -2.10
C MET A 200 -19.46 6.39 -2.13
N ASP A 201 -19.72 5.84 -3.32
CA ASP A 201 -20.31 4.50 -3.46
C ASP A 201 -20.06 3.91 -4.86
N LEU A 202 -20.20 2.59 -4.97
CA LEU A 202 -20.20 1.83 -6.22
C LEU A 202 -21.64 1.52 -6.62
N VAL A 203 -21.97 1.70 -7.90
CA VAL A 203 -23.31 1.38 -8.42
C VAL A 203 -23.26 0.09 -9.21
N LEU A 204 -24.06 -0.89 -8.79
CA LEU A 204 -24.28 -2.14 -9.48
C LEU A 204 -25.62 -2.11 -10.19
N VAL A 205 -25.62 -2.53 -11.46
CA VAL A 205 -26.84 -2.78 -12.24
C VAL A 205 -26.78 -4.21 -12.73
N ASP A 206 -27.80 -4.99 -12.46
CA ASP A 206 -27.84 -6.45 -12.73
C ASP A 206 -26.62 -7.22 -12.17
N GLY A 207 -26.11 -6.78 -11.01
CA GLY A 207 -24.95 -7.40 -10.34
C GLY A 207 -23.58 -7.05 -10.95
N GLU A 208 -23.52 -6.17 -11.94
CA GLU A 208 -22.29 -5.67 -12.56
C GLU A 208 -21.99 -4.21 -12.19
N ALA A 209 -20.72 -3.89 -12.00
CA ALA A 209 -20.30 -2.51 -11.75
C ALA A 209 -20.47 -1.64 -13.00
N LYS A 210 -21.39 -0.68 -12.93
CA LYS A 210 -21.79 0.19 -14.03
C LYS A 210 -21.67 1.67 -13.71
N GLY A 211 -21.24 2.02 -12.52
CA GLY A 211 -21.08 3.42 -12.17
C GLY A 211 -20.60 3.67 -10.76
N ILE A 212 -20.46 4.93 -10.44
CA ILE A 212 -20.06 5.41 -9.12
C ILE A 212 -20.91 6.61 -8.72
N VAL A 213 -21.07 6.81 -7.41
CA VAL A 213 -21.53 8.06 -6.82
C VAL A 213 -20.34 8.82 -6.30
N THR A 214 -20.24 10.09 -6.61
CA THR A 214 -19.16 10.96 -6.10
C THR A 214 -19.69 12.13 -5.31
N ARG A 215 -18.86 12.67 -4.42
CA ARG A 215 -19.04 13.99 -3.84
C ARG A 215 -17.99 14.94 -4.40
N ASN A 216 -18.42 16.06 -4.97
CA ASN A 216 -17.54 17.17 -5.28
C ASN A 216 -17.16 17.87 -3.97
N LEU A 217 -15.89 17.81 -3.58
CA LEU A 217 -15.40 18.29 -2.30
C LEU A 217 -15.34 19.82 -2.20
N VAL A 218 -15.53 20.53 -3.32
CA VAL A 218 -15.58 22.01 -3.36
C VAL A 218 -17.01 22.51 -3.23
N THR A 219 -17.94 21.89 -3.95
CA THR A 219 -19.36 22.35 -4.00
C THR A 219 -20.28 21.59 -3.06
N GLY A 220 -19.87 20.40 -2.60
CA GLY A 220 -20.73 19.49 -1.85
C GLY A 220 -21.67 18.64 -2.71
N GLU A 221 -21.72 18.87 -4.03
CA GLU A 221 -22.62 18.17 -4.95
C GLU A 221 -22.41 16.65 -4.92
N ILE A 222 -23.49 15.90 -4.74
CA ILE A 222 -23.53 14.45 -4.90
C ILE A 222 -24.01 14.14 -6.32
N LYS A 223 -23.21 13.42 -7.08
CA LYS A 223 -23.49 13.13 -8.49
C LYS A 223 -23.02 11.73 -8.88
N SER A 224 -23.86 11.06 -9.68
CA SER A 224 -23.55 9.76 -10.26
C SER A 224 -22.91 9.87 -11.64
N TYR A 225 -22.07 8.89 -11.95
CA TYR A 225 -21.47 8.71 -13.27
C TYR A 225 -21.62 7.27 -13.71
N ALA A 226 -22.15 7.06 -14.92
CA ALA A 226 -22.27 5.74 -15.53
C ALA A 226 -21.08 5.45 -16.44
N GLY A 227 -20.67 4.19 -16.50
CA GLY A 227 -19.63 3.68 -17.38
C GLY A 227 -19.83 2.19 -17.67
N ASP A 228 -19.11 1.69 -18.66
CA ASP A 228 -19.16 0.27 -19.01
C ASP A 228 -18.34 -0.59 -18.03
N THR A 229 -17.38 0.03 -17.35
CA THR A 229 -16.55 -0.60 -16.32
C THR A 229 -15.99 0.45 -15.35
N VAL A 230 -15.64 0.00 -14.14
CA VAL A 230 -15.04 0.82 -13.08
C VAL A 230 -13.66 0.25 -12.73
N LEU A 231 -12.65 1.10 -12.74
CA LEU A 231 -11.28 0.77 -12.30
C LEU A 231 -10.99 1.50 -10.98
N LEU A 232 -10.78 0.76 -9.90
CA LEU A 232 -10.33 1.31 -8.63
C LEU A 232 -8.80 1.30 -8.55
N CYS A 233 -8.23 2.51 -8.43
CA CYS A 233 -6.78 2.76 -8.35
C CYS A 233 -6.46 3.63 -7.13
N THR A 234 -7.15 3.37 -6.00
CA THR A 234 -7.25 4.27 -4.86
C THR A 234 -6.16 4.07 -3.80
N GLY A 235 -5.22 3.17 -4.05
CA GLY A 235 -4.16 2.86 -3.10
C GLY A 235 -4.63 2.05 -1.89
N GLY A 236 -3.79 1.99 -0.85
CA GLY A 236 -4.01 1.18 0.32
C GLY A 236 -4.84 1.84 1.42
N TYR A 237 -4.91 1.18 2.57
CA TYR A 237 -5.75 1.54 3.73
C TYR A 237 -4.94 1.87 5.01
N GLY A 238 -3.65 2.21 4.88
CA GLY A 238 -2.79 2.48 6.05
C GLY A 238 -3.27 3.60 6.97
N ASN A 239 -4.10 4.53 6.49
CA ASN A 239 -4.68 5.59 7.31
C ASN A 239 -5.67 5.10 8.38
N VAL A 240 -6.09 3.85 8.35
CA VAL A 240 -6.84 3.22 9.47
C VAL A 240 -6.03 3.28 10.77
N PHE A 241 -4.70 3.22 10.69
CA PHE A 241 -3.79 3.32 11.84
C PHE A 241 -3.59 4.77 12.36
N PHE A 242 -4.31 5.75 11.85
CA PHE A 242 -4.17 7.18 12.09
C PHE A 242 -2.79 7.72 11.73
N LEU A 243 -1.74 7.35 12.47
CA LEU A 243 -0.35 7.68 12.14
C LEU A 243 0.22 6.65 11.18
N SER A 244 0.40 7.08 9.94
CA SER A 244 1.01 6.30 8.86
C SER A 244 1.84 7.21 7.96
N THR A 245 2.56 6.61 7.03
CA THR A 245 3.30 7.37 6.00
C THR A 245 2.42 7.73 4.81
N ASN A 246 1.16 7.28 4.78
CA ASN A 246 0.27 7.42 3.63
C ASN A 246 -0.31 8.84 3.51
N ALA A 247 -0.52 9.30 2.29
CA ALA A 247 -1.29 10.51 2.02
C ALA A 247 -2.78 10.28 2.35
N MET A 248 -3.51 11.36 2.64
CA MET A 248 -4.93 11.29 3.02
C MET A 248 -5.83 10.65 1.95
N GLY A 249 -5.40 10.64 0.68
CA GLY A 249 -6.10 9.97 -0.41
C GLY A 249 -5.99 8.44 -0.36
N CYS A 250 -5.01 7.88 0.36
CA CYS A 250 -4.90 6.44 0.61
C CYS A 250 -5.80 6.06 1.79
N ASN A 251 -7.10 6.22 1.59
CA ASN A 251 -8.12 5.81 2.54
C ASN A 251 -8.90 4.62 1.97
N VAL A 252 -9.49 3.82 2.82
CA VAL A 252 -10.19 2.60 2.42
C VAL A 252 -11.58 2.85 1.83
N THR A 253 -12.09 4.09 1.83
CA THR A 253 -13.50 4.38 1.53
C THR A 253 -13.99 3.73 0.25
N ALA A 254 -13.35 3.98 -0.90
CA ALA A 254 -13.79 3.41 -2.17
C ALA A 254 -13.74 1.86 -2.19
N ALA A 255 -12.64 1.26 -1.71
CA ALA A 255 -12.51 -0.18 -1.63
C ALA A 255 -13.50 -0.79 -0.63
N TYR A 256 -13.72 -0.14 0.50
CA TYR A 256 -14.69 -0.59 1.50
C TYR A 256 -16.13 -0.48 1.00
N LYS A 257 -16.50 0.56 0.23
CA LYS A 257 -17.82 0.63 -0.43
C LYS A 257 -17.99 -0.48 -1.46
N ALA A 258 -16.97 -0.79 -2.24
CA ALA A 258 -17.00 -1.93 -3.15
C ALA A 258 -17.18 -3.26 -2.38
N TYR A 259 -16.51 -3.43 -1.24
CA TYR A 259 -16.67 -4.57 -0.35
C TYR A 259 -18.11 -4.68 0.16
N LYS A 260 -18.73 -3.60 0.61
CA LYS A 260 -20.14 -3.57 1.02
C LYS A 260 -21.12 -3.89 -0.12
N ARG A 261 -20.72 -3.65 -1.38
CA ARG A 261 -21.49 -4.00 -2.59
C ARG A 261 -21.20 -5.40 -3.11
N GLY A 262 -20.45 -6.23 -2.36
CA GLY A 262 -20.23 -7.65 -2.63
C GLY A 262 -18.87 -7.99 -3.24
N ALA A 263 -17.97 -7.03 -3.45
CA ALA A 263 -16.60 -7.34 -3.82
C ALA A 263 -15.87 -7.97 -2.62
N PHE A 264 -15.12 -9.04 -2.83
CA PHE A 264 -14.37 -9.66 -1.74
C PHE A 264 -13.15 -8.86 -1.35
N PHE A 265 -12.85 -8.79 -0.06
CA PHE A 265 -11.63 -8.19 0.47
C PHE A 265 -10.63 -9.29 0.86
N ALA A 266 -9.44 -9.27 0.26
CA ALA A 266 -8.46 -10.33 0.42
C ALA A 266 -7.31 -9.94 1.34
N ASN A 267 -6.93 -10.85 2.24
CA ASN A 267 -5.79 -10.74 3.15
C ASN A 267 -5.66 -9.38 3.85
N PRO A 268 -6.72 -8.78 4.42
CA PRO A 268 -6.66 -7.43 4.99
C PRO A 268 -5.65 -7.28 6.14
N CYS A 269 -5.25 -8.35 6.79
CA CYS A 269 -4.25 -8.31 7.87
C CYS A 269 -2.80 -8.19 7.38
N PHE A 270 -2.53 -8.30 6.08
CA PHE A 270 -1.20 -8.13 5.53
C PHE A 270 -0.88 -6.65 5.33
N THR A 271 -0.38 -6.03 6.40
CA THR A 271 0.01 -4.62 6.44
C THR A 271 1.50 -4.48 6.71
N GLN A 272 2.22 -3.81 5.83
CA GLN A 272 3.66 -3.63 5.95
C GLN A 272 4.00 -2.41 6.79
N ILE A 273 4.99 -2.59 7.66
CA ILE A 273 5.60 -1.54 8.46
C ILE A 273 6.91 -1.09 7.79
N HIS A 274 7.15 0.20 7.74
CA HIS A 274 8.42 0.77 7.24
C HIS A 274 9.34 1.09 8.41
N PRO A 275 10.59 0.60 8.42
CA PRO A 275 11.46 0.72 9.59
C PRO A 275 12.10 2.10 9.79
N THR A 276 12.12 2.97 8.78
CA THR A 276 12.88 4.22 8.77
C THR A 276 12.00 5.48 8.69
N CYS A 277 11.04 5.61 9.59
CA CYS A 277 10.23 6.84 9.68
C CYS A 277 10.74 7.72 10.82
N ILE A 278 10.60 9.04 10.69
CA ILE A 278 10.89 9.98 11.78
C ILE A 278 9.90 9.68 12.94
N PRO A 279 10.38 9.49 14.18
CA PRO A 279 9.53 9.17 15.30
C PRO A 279 8.46 10.24 15.61
N VAL A 280 7.39 9.84 16.28
CA VAL A 280 6.35 10.76 16.77
C VAL A 280 6.96 11.77 17.73
N LYS A 281 6.67 13.06 17.52
CA LYS A 281 7.15 14.18 18.37
C LYS A 281 6.09 14.77 19.29
N GLY A 282 4.79 14.49 19.07
CA GLY A 282 3.72 15.03 19.90
C GLY A 282 2.32 14.57 19.53
N ASP A 283 1.38 14.87 20.42
CA ASP A 283 -0.01 14.35 20.37
C ASP A 283 -0.84 14.88 19.19
N TYR A 284 -0.43 16.00 18.61
CA TYR A 284 -1.16 16.65 17.51
C TYR A 284 -0.62 16.28 16.12
N GLN A 285 0.40 15.44 16.06
CA GLN A 285 0.93 14.97 14.79
C GLN A 285 -0.10 14.10 14.07
N SER A 286 -0.33 14.34 12.79
CA SER A 286 -1.34 13.66 11.98
C SER A 286 -0.76 12.76 10.88
N LYS A 287 0.57 12.78 10.70
CA LYS A 287 1.28 12.02 9.67
C LYS A 287 2.70 11.73 10.12
N LEU A 288 3.24 10.59 9.71
CA LEU A 288 4.66 10.25 9.88
C LEU A 288 5.43 10.50 8.60
N THR A 289 6.62 11.07 8.72
CA THR A 289 7.50 11.28 7.57
C THR A 289 8.37 10.06 7.35
N LEU A 290 8.31 9.52 6.13
CA LEU A 290 9.14 8.45 5.66
C LEU A 290 10.54 8.97 5.30
N MET A 291 11.58 8.33 5.84
CA MET A 291 12.94 8.44 5.34
C MET A 291 13.27 7.27 4.42
N SER A 292 13.97 7.53 3.32
CA SER A 292 14.30 6.49 2.35
C SER A 292 15.05 5.33 2.99
N GLU A 293 14.61 4.11 2.71
CA GLU A 293 15.29 2.90 3.15
C GLU A 293 16.72 2.77 2.59
N SER A 294 17.02 3.47 1.48
CA SER A 294 18.37 3.52 0.92
C SER A 294 19.43 4.09 1.87
N LEU A 295 19.03 4.88 2.85
CA LEU A 295 19.91 5.38 3.92
C LEU A 295 20.57 4.24 4.70
N ARG A 296 19.91 3.09 4.77
CA ARG A 296 20.44 1.88 5.43
C ARG A 296 21.61 1.22 4.68
N ASN A 297 21.87 1.62 3.43
CA ASN A 297 23.03 1.13 2.67
C ASN A 297 24.35 1.68 3.24
N SER A 298 24.31 2.86 3.84
CA SER A 298 25.49 3.56 4.36
C SER A 298 25.39 3.89 5.85
N GLY A 299 24.16 3.98 6.39
CA GLY A 299 23.93 4.20 7.82
C GLY A 299 23.85 2.92 8.62
N ARG A 300 24.41 2.94 9.84
CA ARG A 300 24.37 1.82 10.80
C ARG A 300 23.29 2.06 11.85
N ILE A 301 22.51 1.03 12.16
CA ILE A 301 21.39 1.12 13.11
C ILE A 301 21.84 0.60 14.48
N TRP A 302 21.66 1.42 15.53
CA TRP A 302 22.03 1.05 16.88
C TRP A 302 21.14 1.66 17.96
N VAL A 303 21.20 1.09 19.15
CA VAL A 303 20.69 1.64 20.42
C VAL A 303 21.76 1.49 21.50
N PRO A 304 21.71 2.25 22.62
CA PRO A 304 22.58 1.97 23.76
C PRO A 304 22.35 0.56 24.30
N LYS A 305 23.40 -0.09 24.81
CA LYS A 305 23.28 -1.39 25.49
C LYS A 305 22.52 -1.29 26.82
N SER A 306 22.63 -0.15 27.51
CA SER A 306 21.97 0.06 28.80
C SER A 306 20.74 0.95 28.70
N ARG A 307 19.73 0.67 29.52
CA ARG A 307 18.53 1.50 29.69
C ARG A 307 18.86 2.88 30.29
N GLU A 308 19.85 2.94 31.20
CA GLU A 308 20.29 4.17 31.83
C GLU A 308 20.89 5.14 30.81
N THR A 309 21.75 4.66 29.91
CA THR A 309 22.34 5.48 28.82
C THR A 309 21.23 5.99 27.88
N ALA A 310 20.25 5.13 27.54
CA ALA A 310 19.11 5.54 26.72
C ALA A 310 18.26 6.64 27.40
N GLU A 311 18.07 6.54 28.72
CA GLU A 311 17.34 7.56 29.49
C GLU A 311 18.08 8.90 29.52
N LYS A 312 19.40 8.90 29.72
CA LYS A 312 20.26 10.12 29.68
C LYS A 312 20.17 10.81 28.31
N ILE A 313 20.16 10.03 27.21
CA ILE A 313 19.97 10.58 25.86
C ILE A 313 18.58 11.22 25.71
N ARG A 314 17.50 10.52 26.14
CA ARG A 314 16.14 11.08 26.09
C ARG A 314 15.99 12.38 26.87
N LYS A 315 16.69 12.50 28.00
CA LYS A 315 16.72 13.70 28.83
C LYS A 315 17.69 14.77 28.31
N LYS A 316 18.43 14.51 27.23
CA LYS A 316 19.47 15.36 26.66
C LYS A 316 20.63 15.67 27.65
N GLU A 317 20.90 14.76 28.58
CA GLU A 317 22.02 14.84 29.51
C GLU A 317 23.36 14.48 28.85
N ILE A 318 23.32 13.61 27.84
CA ILE A 318 24.46 13.24 27.00
C ILE A 318 24.05 13.25 25.52
N LYS A 319 25.01 13.49 24.64
CA LYS A 319 24.80 13.40 23.18
C LYS A 319 25.00 11.97 22.69
N PRO A 320 24.41 11.57 21.56
CA PRO A 320 24.67 10.26 20.95
C PRO A 320 26.16 10.01 20.68
N SER A 321 26.91 11.05 20.27
CA SER A 321 28.36 11.00 20.04
C SER A 321 29.17 10.63 21.29
N ASP A 322 28.65 10.93 22.48
CA ASP A 322 29.35 10.67 23.74
C ASP A 322 29.25 9.19 24.19
N VAL A 323 28.41 8.40 23.50
CA VAL A 323 28.27 6.95 23.78
C VAL A 323 29.44 6.21 23.14
N PRO A 324 30.31 5.55 23.95
CA PRO A 324 31.43 4.77 23.43
C PRO A 324 30.96 3.66 22.49
N GLU A 325 31.79 3.28 21.51
CA GLU A 325 31.47 2.23 20.52
C GLU A 325 31.12 0.90 21.20
N GLU A 326 31.84 0.53 22.25
CA GLU A 326 31.60 -0.67 23.04
C GLU A 326 30.25 -0.68 23.81
N GLU A 327 29.62 0.47 24.00
CA GLU A 327 28.31 0.59 24.63
C GLU A 327 27.17 0.71 23.60
N ARG A 328 27.48 0.69 22.32
CA ARG A 328 26.48 0.65 21.23
C ARG A 328 26.09 -0.79 20.91
N ASP A 329 24.80 -1.04 20.76
CA ASP A 329 24.27 -2.32 20.27
C ASP A 329 23.77 -2.16 18.83
N TYR A 330 24.58 -2.62 17.89
CA TYR A 330 24.22 -2.76 16.48
C TYR A 330 23.38 -4.01 16.27
N TYR A 331 22.18 -4.01 16.83
CA TYR A 331 21.36 -5.19 17.03
C TYR A 331 20.98 -5.92 15.73
N LEU A 332 20.84 -5.22 14.59
CA LEU A 332 20.57 -5.87 13.30
C LEU A 332 21.79 -6.62 12.80
N GLU A 333 22.98 -6.02 12.88
CA GLU A 333 24.24 -6.68 12.48
C GLU A 333 24.53 -7.91 13.36
N ARG A 334 24.22 -7.82 14.65
CA ARG A 334 24.40 -8.93 15.61
C ARG A 334 23.38 -10.06 15.42
N LYS A 335 22.11 -9.73 15.21
CA LYS A 335 21.04 -10.74 15.08
C LYS A 335 20.98 -11.37 13.68
N TYR A 336 21.32 -10.61 12.66
CA TYR A 336 21.16 -10.98 11.24
C TYR A 336 22.44 -10.70 10.44
N PRO A 337 23.55 -11.39 10.73
CA PRO A 337 24.87 -11.06 10.16
C PRO A 337 24.92 -11.15 8.63
N SER A 338 24.08 -11.97 8.00
CA SER A 338 24.04 -12.11 6.54
C SER A 338 23.49 -10.88 5.81
N PHE A 339 22.63 -10.10 6.46
CA PHE A 339 21.96 -8.92 5.88
C PHE A 339 22.27 -7.63 6.64
N GLY A 340 22.58 -7.72 7.92
CA GLY A 340 22.86 -6.56 8.77
C GLY A 340 21.75 -5.51 8.70
N ASN A 341 22.14 -4.26 8.43
CA ASN A 341 21.21 -3.13 8.31
C ASN A 341 20.24 -3.26 7.13
N LEU A 342 20.47 -4.17 6.17
CA LEU A 342 19.60 -4.43 5.03
C LEU A 342 18.60 -5.56 5.26
N ALA A 343 18.44 -6.04 6.50
CA ALA A 343 17.41 -7.01 6.85
C ALA A 343 16.02 -6.52 6.37
N PRO A 344 15.10 -7.43 5.95
CA PRO A 344 13.78 -7.07 5.47
C PRO A 344 12.99 -6.19 6.44
N ARG A 345 12.01 -5.47 5.91
CA ARG A 345 11.24 -4.45 6.65
C ARG A 345 10.56 -5.00 7.90
N ASP A 346 9.91 -6.15 7.77
CA ASP A 346 9.21 -6.82 8.88
C ASP A 346 10.18 -7.19 10.01
N ILE A 347 11.34 -7.73 9.67
CA ILE A 347 12.39 -8.11 10.62
C ILE A 347 13.00 -6.86 11.28
N SER A 348 13.42 -5.88 10.50
CA SER A 348 14.01 -4.64 11.01
C SER A 348 13.05 -3.88 11.92
N SER A 349 11.76 -3.86 11.58
CA SER A 349 10.73 -3.18 12.37
C SER A 349 10.49 -3.87 13.71
N ARG A 350 10.38 -5.22 13.72
CA ARG A 350 10.22 -5.97 14.96
C ARG A 350 11.45 -5.83 15.87
N ALA A 351 12.65 -5.89 15.30
CA ALA A 351 13.89 -5.74 16.08
C ALA A 351 14.01 -4.34 16.71
N ALA A 352 13.58 -3.28 16.00
CA ALA A 352 13.52 -1.93 16.56
C ALA A 352 12.48 -1.82 17.68
N LYS A 353 11.29 -2.42 17.49
CA LYS A 353 10.26 -2.49 18.55
C LYS A 353 10.78 -3.20 19.79
N GLU A 354 11.36 -4.37 19.64
CA GLU A 354 11.98 -5.11 20.75
C GLU A 354 12.99 -4.26 21.55
N ALA A 355 13.91 -3.57 20.84
CA ALA A 355 14.91 -2.72 21.49
C ALA A 355 14.27 -1.57 22.28
N CYS A 356 13.18 -1.00 21.77
CA CYS A 356 12.43 0.06 22.44
C CYS A 356 11.60 -0.47 23.62
N ASP A 357 10.91 -1.60 23.47
CA ASP A 357 10.14 -2.26 24.53
C ASP A 357 11.05 -2.70 25.69
N ASP A 358 12.31 -3.06 25.38
CA ASP A 358 13.36 -3.32 26.37
C ASP A 358 13.86 -2.04 27.08
N GLY A 359 13.28 -0.88 26.81
CA GLY A 359 13.59 0.40 27.45
C GLY A 359 14.84 1.10 26.89
N ARG A 360 15.42 0.60 25.79
CA ARG A 360 16.64 1.15 25.15
C ARG A 360 16.37 2.14 24.01
N GLY A 361 15.11 2.48 23.77
CA GLY A 361 14.74 3.47 22.77
C GLY A 361 15.23 4.89 23.12
N VAL A 362 15.61 5.66 22.10
CA VAL A 362 16.34 6.95 22.26
C VAL A 362 15.48 8.19 22.02
N ALA A 363 14.32 8.08 21.36
CA ALA A 363 13.41 9.20 21.19
C ALA A 363 12.74 9.60 22.51
N ILE A 364 12.22 10.82 22.61
CA ILE A 364 11.56 11.35 23.82
C ILE A 364 10.42 10.45 24.32
N THR A 365 9.75 9.76 23.40
CA THR A 365 8.68 8.79 23.69
C THR A 365 9.22 7.40 24.11
N GLY A 366 10.53 7.19 24.07
CA GLY A 366 11.14 5.87 24.18
C GLY A 366 10.99 5.00 22.91
N LYS A 367 10.32 5.49 21.87
CA LYS A 367 10.09 4.80 20.60
C LYS A 367 10.93 5.44 19.51
N GLY A 368 12.19 5.01 19.41
CA GLY A 368 13.16 5.47 18.40
C GLY A 368 14.48 4.74 18.54
N VAL A 369 15.17 4.54 17.43
CA VAL A 369 16.52 4.00 17.33
C VAL A 369 17.38 4.92 16.48
N PHE A 370 18.70 4.83 16.58
CA PHE A 370 19.60 5.62 15.76
C PHE A 370 19.90 4.99 14.41
N LEU A 371 19.99 5.83 13.38
CA LEU A 371 20.59 5.54 12.08
C LEU A 371 21.76 6.50 11.89
N ASP A 372 22.99 5.97 11.99
CA ASP A 372 24.23 6.71 12.18
C ASP A 372 25.12 6.64 10.95
N PHE A 373 25.55 7.78 10.44
CA PHE A 373 26.42 7.90 9.27
C PHE A 373 27.87 8.23 9.59
N ALA A 374 28.24 8.36 10.86
CA ALA A 374 29.58 8.79 11.27
C ALA A 374 30.71 7.97 10.64
N ASP A 375 30.57 6.64 10.60
CA ASP A 375 31.56 5.73 10.02
C ASP A 375 31.68 5.94 8.50
N GLU A 376 30.56 6.11 7.80
CA GLU A 376 30.55 6.27 6.36
C GLU A 376 31.06 7.66 5.94
N ILE A 377 30.72 8.71 6.71
CA ILE A 377 31.26 10.05 6.51
C ILE A 377 32.77 10.05 6.69
N LYS A 378 33.28 9.36 7.73
CA LYS A 378 34.72 9.22 7.96
C LYS A 378 35.42 8.47 6.82
N ARG A 379 34.75 7.47 6.24
CA ARG A 379 35.32 6.62 5.17
C ARG A 379 35.30 7.30 3.81
N MET A 380 34.19 7.95 3.44
CA MET A 380 33.92 8.45 2.09
C MET A 380 34.02 9.97 1.96
N GLY A 381 33.88 10.69 3.06
CA GLY A 381 33.79 12.16 3.09
C GLY A 381 32.37 12.69 2.94
N ARG A 382 32.19 13.93 3.46
CA ARG A 382 30.88 14.63 3.44
C ARG A 382 30.35 14.84 2.01
N GLU A 383 31.19 15.29 1.09
CA GLU A 383 30.79 15.53 -0.31
C GLU A 383 30.22 14.29 -1.01
N TRP A 384 30.75 13.12 -0.70
CA TRP A 384 30.22 11.87 -1.24
C TRP A 384 28.83 11.56 -0.68
N ILE A 385 28.64 11.73 0.64
CA ILE A 385 27.35 11.57 1.32
C ILE A 385 26.30 12.53 0.71
N ASP A 386 26.66 13.79 0.54
CA ASP A 386 25.78 14.81 -0.08
C ASP A 386 25.42 14.43 -1.52
N GLY A 387 26.36 13.90 -2.27
CA GLY A 387 26.11 13.38 -3.62
C GLY A 387 25.14 12.20 -3.67
N GLN A 388 25.05 11.39 -2.60
CA GLN A 388 24.15 10.23 -2.52
C GLN A 388 22.82 10.55 -1.84
N TYR A 389 22.83 11.31 -0.76
CA TYR A 389 21.70 11.47 0.16
C TYR A 389 21.40 12.93 0.55
N GLY A 390 22.11 13.95 0.01
CA GLY A 390 22.03 15.33 0.46
C GLY A 390 20.59 15.84 0.63
N ASN A 391 19.74 15.64 -0.38
CA ASN A 391 18.34 16.04 -0.32
C ASN A 391 17.52 15.31 0.77
N LEU A 392 17.96 14.14 1.22
CA LEU A 392 17.32 13.42 2.33
C LEU A 392 17.82 13.94 3.68
N PHE A 393 19.08 14.33 3.75
CA PHE A 393 19.68 14.97 4.91
C PHE A 393 19.05 16.33 5.14
N ASP A 394 18.99 17.18 4.10
CA ASP A 394 18.30 18.47 4.13
C ASP A 394 16.86 18.34 4.61
N MET A 395 16.11 17.37 4.06
CA MET A 395 14.73 17.13 4.48
C MET A 395 14.62 16.69 5.94
N TYR A 396 15.56 15.88 6.44
CA TYR A 396 15.57 15.46 7.84
C TYR A 396 15.87 16.66 8.75
N GLU A 397 16.87 17.46 8.43
CA GLU A 397 17.25 18.67 9.16
C GLU A 397 16.11 19.69 9.20
N GLU A 398 15.46 19.97 8.06
CA GLU A 398 14.28 20.86 8.01
C GLU A 398 13.12 20.42 8.92
N ILE A 399 12.95 19.10 9.12
CA ILE A 399 11.87 18.56 9.96
C ILE A 399 12.26 18.48 11.42
N THR A 400 13.52 18.17 11.71
CA THR A 400 13.97 17.81 13.07
C THR A 400 14.82 18.86 13.75
N ASP A 401 15.43 19.77 12.99
CA ASP A 401 16.46 20.71 13.42
C ASP A 401 17.78 20.03 13.86
N ASP A 402 17.99 18.76 13.42
CA ASP A 402 19.21 17.99 13.69
C ASP A 402 19.95 17.73 12.37
N ASP A 403 21.23 18.14 12.22
CA ASP A 403 22.09 17.85 11.06
C ASP A 403 22.57 16.38 11.11
N PRO A 404 22.18 15.52 10.15
CA PRO A 404 22.58 14.13 10.14
C PRO A 404 24.08 13.88 9.90
N HIS A 405 24.84 14.91 9.49
CA HIS A 405 26.29 14.81 9.38
C HIS A 405 26.99 14.82 10.76
N GLU A 406 26.33 15.41 11.75
CA GLU A 406 26.89 15.60 13.10
C GLU A 406 26.20 14.72 14.16
N THR A 407 24.89 14.44 13.96
CA THR A 407 24.05 13.71 14.91
C THR A 407 23.32 12.57 14.22
N PRO A 408 23.31 11.36 14.75
CA PRO A 408 22.57 10.26 14.15
C PRO A 408 21.08 10.59 13.98
N MET A 409 20.50 10.21 12.83
CA MET A 409 19.04 10.30 12.63
C MET A 409 18.31 9.42 13.63
N MET A 410 17.21 9.90 14.18
CA MET A 410 16.27 9.05 14.92
C MET A 410 15.22 8.49 13.96
N ILE A 411 15.03 7.17 13.99
CA ILE A 411 14.03 6.47 13.17
C ILE A 411 13.20 5.52 14.04
N TYR A 412 11.95 5.27 13.62
CA TYR A 412 11.07 4.25 14.22
C TYR A 412 10.10 3.69 13.17
N PRO A 413 9.64 2.43 13.34
CA PRO A 413 8.67 1.82 12.42
C PRO A 413 7.33 2.54 12.36
N ALA A 414 6.72 2.56 11.17
CA ALA A 414 5.38 3.09 10.96
C ALA A 414 4.62 2.29 9.90
N SER A 415 3.29 2.27 9.99
CA SER A 415 2.41 1.72 8.95
C SER A 415 2.68 2.42 7.61
N HIS A 416 2.87 1.64 6.53
CA HIS A 416 3.37 2.17 5.27
C HIS A 416 2.65 1.64 4.03
N TYR A 417 2.56 0.33 3.83
CA TYR A 417 2.00 -0.31 2.64
C TYR A 417 1.04 -1.42 3.03
N THR A 418 0.03 -1.64 2.21
CA THR A 418 -0.93 -2.71 2.44
C THR A 418 -0.84 -3.75 1.33
N MET A 419 -0.53 -5.00 1.67
CA MET A 419 -0.52 -6.11 0.72
C MET A 419 -1.91 -6.72 0.57
N GLY A 420 -2.79 -6.55 1.55
CA GLY A 420 -4.22 -6.82 1.41
C GLY A 420 -4.92 -5.80 0.50
N GLY A 421 -6.12 -6.10 0.08
CA GLY A 421 -6.93 -5.26 -0.82
C GLY A 421 -8.10 -6.03 -1.40
N LEU A 422 -8.83 -5.45 -2.33
CA LEU A 422 -9.89 -6.18 -3.01
C LEU A 422 -9.33 -7.38 -3.77
N TRP A 423 -10.04 -8.50 -3.69
CA TRP A 423 -9.68 -9.71 -4.44
C TRP A 423 -9.83 -9.45 -5.94
N VAL A 424 -8.87 -9.92 -6.74
CA VAL A 424 -8.92 -9.88 -8.20
C VAL A 424 -8.44 -11.19 -8.81
N ASP A 425 -8.95 -11.53 -9.99
CA ASP A 425 -8.45 -12.62 -10.82
C ASP A 425 -7.20 -12.20 -11.63
N TYR A 426 -6.73 -13.06 -12.52
CA TYR A 426 -5.58 -12.77 -13.39
C TYR A 426 -5.81 -11.59 -14.33
N ASN A 427 -7.07 -11.23 -14.60
CA ASN A 427 -7.45 -10.07 -15.42
C ASN A 427 -7.50 -8.75 -14.62
N LEU A 428 -7.15 -8.74 -13.34
CA LEU A 428 -7.38 -7.64 -12.40
C LEU A 428 -8.86 -7.30 -12.21
N MET A 429 -9.78 -8.23 -12.52
CA MET A 429 -11.21 -8.07 -12.28
C MET A 429 -11.58 -8.72 -10.94
N SER A 430 -12.39 -8.03 -10.13
CA SER A 430 -12.91 -8.58 -8.87
C SER A 430 -13.94 -9.69 -9.13
N ASN A 431 -14.45 -10.32 -8.06
CA ASN A 431 -15.61 -11.21 -8.16
C ASN A 431 -16.89 -10.49 -8.63
N VAL A 432 -16.97 -9.16 -8.46
CA VAL A 432 -18.01 -8.33 -9.06
C VAL A 432 -17.61 -7.98 -10.49
N LYS A 433 -18.36 -8.47 -11.47
CA LYS A 433 -18.09 -8.22 -12.88
C LYS A 433 -18.08 -6.72 -13.18
N GLY A 434 -17.17 -6.28 -14.05
CA GLY A 434 -17.05 -4.87 -14.43
C GLY A 434 -16.30 -3.99 -13.42
N LEU A 435 -15.93 -4.54 -12.26
CA LEU A 435 -15.06 -3.88 -11.30
C LEU A 435 -13.63 -4.43 -11.41
N HIS A 436 -12.71 -3.60 -11.87
CA HIS A 436 -11.28 -3.91 -11.90
C HIS A 436 -10.55 -3.12 -10.82
N VAL A 437 -9.50 -3.70 -10.24
CA VAL A 437 -8.76 -3.07 -9.14
C VAL A 437 -7.26 -3.17 -9.42
N LEU A 438 -6.57 -2.03 -9.40
CA LEU A 438 -5.18 -1.90 -9.83
C LEU A 438 -4.28 -1.37 -8.71
N GLY A 439 -3.03 -1.80 -8.72
CA GLY A 439 -2.01 -1.37 -7.77
C GLY A 439 -2.34 -1.79 -6.34
N GLU A 440 -1.98 -0.96 -5.37
CA GLU A 440 -2.15 -1.24 -3.94
C GLU A 440 -3.62 -1.36 -3.47
N ALA A 441 -4.59 -1.01 -4.31
CA ALA A 441 -6.01 -1.19 -3.98
C ALA A 441 -6.45 -2.66 -4.08
N ASN A 442 -5.76 -3.50 -4.86
CA ASN A 442 -5.96 -4.94 -4.89
C ASN A 442 -5.05 -5.65 -3.86
N PHE A 443 -5.29 -6.93 -3.60
CA PHE A 443 -4.53 -7.71 -2.60
C PHE A 443 -3.09 -8.05 -3.01
N SER A 444 -2.62 -7.47 -4.06
CA SER A 444 -1.26 -7.41 -4.60
C SER A 444 -0.55 -8.75 -4.91
N ASP A 445 0.53 -8.65 -5.66
CA ASP A 445 1.38 -9.77 -6.03
C ASP A 445 2.57 -9.95 -5.05
N HIS A 446 2.46 -9.42 -3.82
CA HIS A 446 3.56 -9.38 -2.87
C HIS A 446 3.43 -10.37 -1.71
N GLY A 447 2.32 -11.10 -1.61
CA GLY A 447 2.09 -12.03 -0.50
C GLY A 447 2.02 -11.32 0.86
N ALA A 448 2.61 -11.92 1.89
CA ALA A 448 2.53 -11.41 3.25
C ALA A 448 3.55 -10.30 3.57
N ASN A 449 4.53 -10.05 2.70
CA ASN A 449 5.51 -8.98 2.85
C ASN A 449 6.06 -8.54 1.50
N ARG A 450 6.11 -7.25 1.26
CA ARG A 450 6.60 -6.67 0.02
C ARG A 450 8.10 -6.37 0.09
N LEU A 451 8.85 -6.77 -0.92
CA LEU A 451 10.24 -6.33 -1.09
C LEU A 451 10.29 -4.81 -1.34
N GLY A 452 11.32 -4.16 -0.82
CA GLY A 452 11.56 -2.75 -1.09
C GLY A 452 11.57 -2.46 -2.60
N ALA A 453 11.14 -1.26 -3.01
CA ALA A 453 11.08 -0.80 -4.41
C ALA A 453 10.13 -1.57 -5.35
N SER A 454 9.21 -2.41 -4.86
CA SER A 454 8.28 -3.20 -5.70
C SER A 454 6.88 -2.60 -5.84
N ALA A 455 6.45 -1.67 -4.96
CA ALA A 455 5.10 -1.09 -5.03
C ALA A 455 4.86 -0.29 -6.32
N LEU A 456 5.83 0.56 -6.68
CA LEU A 456 5.75 1.38 -7.91
C LEU A 456 5.77 0.49 -9.16
N MET A 457 6.53 -0.61 -9.12
CA MET A 457 6.58 -1.62 -10.18
C MET A 457 5.19 -2.23 -10.43
N GLN A 458 4.47 -2.64 -9.38
CA GLN A 458 3.13 -3.20 -9.52
C GLN A 458 2.14 -2.18 -10.10
N GLY A 459 2.08 -0.97 -9.56
CA GLY A 459 1.13 0.04 -10.06
C GLY A 459 1.32 0.36 -11.54
N LEU A 460 2.57 0.48 -12.01
CA LEU A 460 2.88 0.73 -13.42
C LEU A 460 2.69 -0.53 -14.29
N SER A 461 2.96 -1.74 -13.76
CA SER A 461 2.64 -2.99 -14.43
C SER A 461 1.16 -3.09 -14.73
N ASP A 462 0.33 -2.91 -13.70
CA ASP A 462 -1.13 -3.02 -13.82
C ASP A 462 -1.67 -1.98 -14.81
N GLY A 463 -1.23 -0.73 -14.72
CA GLY A 463 -1.76 0.37 -15.52
C GLY A 463 -1.27 0.38 -16.97
N TYR A 464 0.03 0.20 -17.22
CA TYR A 464 0.59 0.27 -18.57
C TYR A 464 0.46 -1.03 -19.36
N PHE A 465 0.55 -2.19 -18.71
CA PHE A 465 0.72 -3.47 -19.43
C PHE A 465 -0.38 -4.48 -19.18
N VAL A 466 -0.91 -4.59 -17.97
CA VAL A 466 -1.88 -5.64 -17.65
C VAL A 466 -3.29 -5.24 -18.05
N ILE A 467 -3.84 -4.14 -17.50
CA ILE A 467 -5.23 -3.76 -17.76
C ILE A 467 -5.53 -3.49 -19.26
N PRO A 468 -4.63 -2.89 -20.05
CA PRO A 468 -4.88 -2.71 -21.49
C PRO A 468 -5.05 -4.02 -22.25
N ALA A 469 -4.42 -5.10 -21.79
CA ALA A 469 -4.52 -6.41 -22.39
C ALA A 469 -5.71 -7.24 -21.85
N THR A 470 -6.11 -7.03 -20.58
CA THR A 470 -7.11 -7.87 -19.93
C THR A 470 -8.52 -7.28 -19.95
N LEU A 471 -8.66 -5.96 -19.96
CA LEU A 471 -9.95 -5.27 -20.00
C LEU A 471 -10.86 -5.69 -21.18
N PRO A 472 -10.34 -5.94 -22.40
CA PRO A 472 -11.15 -6.41 -23.50
C PRO A 472 -11.87 -7.73 -23.25
N ALA A 473 -11.33 -8.61 -22.38
CA ALA A 473 -11.97 -9.89 -22.04
C ALA A 473 -13.38 -9.67 -21.44
N TYR A 474 -13.53 -8.65 -20.61
CA TYR A 474 -14.82 -8.24 -20.07
C TYR A 474 -15.64 -7.40 -21.05
N LEU A 475 -15.06 -6.34 -21.63
CA LEU A 475 -15.78 -5.40 -22.48
C LEU A 475 -16.39 -6.05 -23.73
N THR A 476 -15.79 -7.13 -24.28
CA THR A 476 -16.37 -7.87 -25.40
C THR A 476 -17.69 -8.58 -25.05
N THR A 477 -17.98 -8.77 -23.78
CA THR A 477 -19.24 -9.36 -23.29
C THR A 477 -20.29 -8.30 -22.94
N THR A 478 -19.92 -7.03 -22.96
CA THR A 478 -20.74 -5.89 -22.53
C THR A 478 -21.18 -5.06 -23.75
N LYS A 479 -22.46 -4.68 -23.80
CA LYS A 479 -22.95 -3.73 -24.80
C LYS A 479 -22.58 -2.32 -24.37
N PRO A 480 -21.79 -1.59 -25.17
CA PRO A 480 -21.32 -0.26 -24.80
C PRO A 480 -22.48 0.72 -24.61
N GLY A 481 -22.43 1.51 -23.53
CA GLY A 481 -23.40 2.54 -23.21
C GLY A 481 -24.82 2.03 -22.92
N ALA A 482 -24.99 0.74 -22.60
CA ALA A 482 -26.29 0.15 -22.33
C ALA A 482 -26.92 0.66 -21.02
N VAL A 483 -26.09 1.05 -20.06
CA VAL A 483 -26.53 1.57 -18.75
C VAL A 483 -26.23 3.06 -18.68
N THR A 484 -27.22 3.84 -18.23
CA THR A 484 -27.10 5.28 -17.99
C THR A 484 -27.49 5.59 -16.54
N THR A 485 -27.22 6.80 -16.09
CA THR A 485 -27.61 7.27 -14.74
C THR A 485 -29.12 7.36 -14.52
N ALA A 486 -29.93 7.08 -15.55
CA ALA A 486 -31.38 6.96 -15.44
C ALA A 486 -31.83 5.62 -14.80
N ALA A 487 -30.96 4.63 -14.70
CA ALA A 487 -31.27 3.40 -14.01
C ALA A 487 -31.52 3.67 -12.50
N PRO A 488 -32.54 3.03 -11.89
CA PRO A 488 -32.98 3.34 -10.53
C PRO A 488 -31.93 3.11 -9.46
N GLU A 489 -30.96 2.23 -9.71
CA GLU A 489 -29.86 1.90 -8.81
C GLU A 489 -28.96 3.10 -8.55
N PHE A 490 -28.80 4.00 -9.53
CA PHE A 490 -28.02 5.24 -9.34
C PHE A 490 -28.68 6.17 -8.35
N LYS A 491 -29.99 6.38 -8.50
CA LYS A 491 -30.74 7.23 -7.55
C LYS A 491 -30.73 6.62 -6.15
N ALA A 492 -30.93 5.33 -6.02
CA ALA A 492 -30.89 4.63 -4.73
C ALA A 492 -29.53 4.82 -4.03
N ALA A 493 -28.42 4.65 -4.75
CA ALA A 493 -27.08 4.85 -4.21
C ALA A 493 -26.82 6.34 -3.82
N GLU A 494 -27.29 7.30 -4.61
CA GLU A 494 -27.20 8.72 -4.25
C GLU A 494 -27.99 9.03 -2.98
N ASP A 495 -29.20 8.48 -2.83
CA ASP A 495 -30.04 8.71 -1.68
C ASP A 495 -29.41 8.10 -0.40
N GLU A 496 -28.80 6.90 -0.48
CA GLU A 496 -28.03 6.29 0.62
C GLU A 496 -26.83 7.17 1.04
N VAL A 497 -26.10 7.72 0.08
CA VAL A 497 -24.96 8.63 0.36
C VAL A 497 -25.45 9.91 1.05
N LYS A 498 -26.52 10.51 0.56
CA LYS A 498 -27.12 11.73 1.14
C LYS A 498 -27.64 11.47 2.56
N GLU A 499 -28.30 10.34 2.78
CA GLU A 499 -28.79 9.94 4.11
C GLU A 499 -27.63 9.77 5.09
N ARG A 500 -26.54 9.10 4.70
CA ARG A 500 -25.34 8.92 5.55
C ARG A 500 -24.70 10.27 5.91
N ILE A 501 -24.57 11.19 4.95
CA ILE A 501 -24.05 12.54 5.20
C ILE A 501 -24.96 13.31 6.15
N ASN A 502 -26.27 13.28 5.92
CA ASN A 502 -27.23 13.95 6.81
C ASN A 502 -27.21 13.38 8.21
N LYS A 503 -27.06 12.05 8.37
CA LYS A 503 -26.91 11.41 9.66
C LYS A 503 -25.69 11.95 10.41
N LEU A 504 -24.51 12.02 9.76
CA LEU A 504 -23.28 12.56 10.36
C LEU A 504 -23.46 14.02 10.83
N LEU A 505 -24.04 14.86 10.02
CA LEU A 505 -24.28 16.28 10.34
C LEU A 505 -25.28 16.48 11.50
N ASN A 506 -26.15 15.52 11.74
CA ASN A 506 -27.23 15.61 12.74
C ASN A 506 -26.92 14.93 14.07
N VAL A 507 -25.80 14.23 14.26
CA VAL A 507 -25.44 13.60 15.53
C VAL A 507 -25.33 14.62 16.66
N LYS A 508 -24.76 15.82 16.39
CA LYS A 508 -24.62 16.92 17.37
C LYS A 508 -23.89 16.53 18.67
N GLY A 509 -22.93 15.63 18.57
CA GLY A 509 -22.11 15.18 19.69
C GLY A 509 -21.08 16.21 20.16
N THR A 510 -20.22 15.79 21.07
CA THR A 510 -19.19 16.63 21.69
C THR A 510 -17.76 16.25 21.30
N LYS A 511 -17.53 15.01 20.87
CA LYS A 511 -16.21 14.46 20.55
C LYS A 511 -15.85 14.70 19.08
N THR A 512 -14.65 15.21 18.83
CA THR A 512 -14.21 15.54 17.47
C THR A 512 -13.94 14.27 16.64
N VAL A 513 -14.04 14.39 15.33
CA VAL A 513 -13.71 13.30 14.38
C VAL A 513 -12.27 12.82 14.56
N ASP A 514 -11.34 13.76 14.74
CA ASP A 514 -9.91 13.42 14.95
C ASP A 514 -9.68 12.64 16.25
N SER A 515 -10.44 12.90 17.32
CA SER A 515 -10.34 12.13 18.56
C SER A 515 -10.75 10.66 18.37
N PHE A 516 -11.82 10.40 17.60
CA PHE A 516 -12.22 9.05 17.24
C PHE A 516 -11.18 8.34 16.38
N HIS A 517 -10.61 9.05 15.40
CA HIS A 517 -9.59 8.46 14.52
C HIS A 517 -8.29 8.14 15.27
N ARG A 518 -7.87 9.01 16.20
CA ARG A 518 -6.71 8.75 17.08
C ARG A 518 -6.93 7.55 17.97
N GLU A 519 -8.09 7.43 18.60
CA GLU A 519 -8.42 6.30 19.46
C GLU A 519 -8.44 4.99 18.67
N LEU A 520 -9.08 4.98 17.50
CA LEU A 520 -9.04 3.83 16.60
C LEU A 520 -7.61 3.48 16.18
N GLY A 521 -6.82 4.48 15.78
CA GLY A 521 -5.43 4.30 15.36
C GLY A 521 -4.56 3.73 16.47
N LEU A 522 -4.78 4.13 17.71
CA LEU A 522 -4.06 3.59 18.87
C LEU A 522 -4.43 2.11 19.11
N ILE A 523 -5.73 1.77 19.10
CA ILE A 523 -6.19 0.37 19.18
C ILE A 523 -5.54 -0.45 18.08
N MET A 524 -5.60 0.01 16.84
CA MET A 524 -5.05 -0.73 15.69
C MET A 524 -3.52 -0.90 15.78
N TRP A 525 -2.80 0.12 16.25
CA TRP A 525 -1.35 0.06 16.37
C TRP A 525 -0.88 -0.86 17.50
N GLU A 526 -1.51 -0.80 18.65
CA GLU A 526 -1.12 -1.61 19.81
C GLU A 526 -1.62 -3.06 19.69
N ASP A 527 -2.86 -3.27 19.23
CA ASP A 527 -3.49 -4.59 19.23
C ASP A 527 -3.33 -5.37 17.90
N CYS A 528 -3.22 -4.67 16.75
CA CYS A 528 -3.15 -5.28 15.42
C CYS A 528 -1.96 -4.76 14.59
N GLY A 529 -0.93 -4.22 15.25
CA GLY A 529 0.27 -3.66 14.61
C GLY A 529 1.35 -4.69 14.29
N MET A 530 2.57 -4.47 14.81
CA MET A 530 3.77 -5.25 14.46
C MET A 530 3.85 -6.63 15.12
N ALA A 531 3.27 -6.81 16.31
CA ALA A 531 3.28 -8.05 17.07
C ALA A 531 1.89 -8.25 17.66
N ARG A 532 1.23 -9.31 17.26
CA ARG A 532 -0.19 -9.58 17.54
C ARG A 532 -0.31 -10.79 18.46
N THR A 533 -1.29 -10.77 19.36
CA THR A 533 -1.67 -11.92 20.18
C THR A 533 -3.15 -12.20 20.04
N GLU A 534 -3.62 -13.40 20.40
CA GLU A 534 -5.06 -13.69 20.48
C GLU A 534 -5.76 -12.73 21.42
N GLU A 535 -5.12 -12.40 22.55
CA GLU A 535 -5.64 -11.48 23.56
C GLU A 535 -5.80 -10.05 22.98
N SER A 536 -4.74 -9.50 22.37
CA SER A 536 -4.77 -8.15 21.80
C SER A 536 -5.78 -8.02 20.66
N LEU A 537 -5.83 -9.00 19.77
CA LEU A 537 -6.79 -9.01 18.66
C LEU A 537 -8.23 -9.13 19.16
N THR A 538 -8.47 -9.94 20.20
CA THR A 538 -9.80 -10.06 20.83
C THR A 538 -10.21 -8.73 21.48
N HIS A 539 -9.31 -8.08 22.20
CA HIS A 539 -9.54 -6.74 22.75
C HIS A 539 -9.95 -5.73 21.67
N ALA A 540 -9.21 -5.67 20.53
CA ALA A 540 -9.57 -4.80 19.43
C ALA A 540 -10.96 -5.12 18.84
N ILE A 541 -11.25 -6.40 18.62
CA ILE A 541 -12.54 -6.87 18.08
C ILE A 541 -13.72 -6.47 18.97
N GLU A 542 -13.53 -6.48 20.28
CA GLU A 542 -14.56 -6.07 21.26
C GLU A 542 -14.65 -4.54 21.40
N ARG A 543 -13.52 -3.83 21.35
CA ARG A 543 -13.45 -2.38 21.58
C ARG A 543 -13.91 -1.56 20.35
N ILE A 544 -13.57 -1.98 19.13
CA ILE A 544 -13.90 -1.23 17.91
C ILE A 544 -15.42 -1.05 17.71
N PRO A 545 -16.30 -2.06 17.90
CA PRO A 545 -17.75 -1.86 17.81
C PRO A 545 -18.28 -0.87 18.85
N GLN A 546 -17.72 -0.83 20.05
CA GLN A 546 -18.10 0.14 21.09
C GLN A 546 -17.73 1.56 20.66
N LEU A 547 -16.52 1.76 20.13
CA LEU A 547 -16.06 3.04 19.59
C LEU A 547 -16.90 3.48 18.38
N ARG A 548 -17.27 2.54 17.50
CA ARG A 548 -18.18 2.79 16.38
C ARG A 548 -19.56 3.24 16.84
N LYS A 549 -20.12 2.60 17.87
CA LYS A 549 -21.40 3.01 18.47
C LYS A 549 -21.29 4.42 19.06
N GLU A 550 -20.25 4.68 19.86
CA GLU A 550 -19.99 6.01 20.42
C GLU A 550 -19.85 7.08 19.31
N PHE A 551 -19.17 6.76 18.19
CA PHE A 551 -19.04 7.68 17.06
C PHE A 551 -20.42 8.11 16.52
N TRP A 552 -21.33 7.19 16.30
CA TRP A 552 -22.66 7.50 15.77
C TRP A 552 -23.60 8.15 16.78
N GLU A 553 -23.25 8.17 18.05
CA GLU A 553 -24.00 8.83 19.13
C GLU A 553 -23.39 10.17 19.55
N ASN A 554 -22.08 10.36 19.39
CA ASN A 554 -21.36 11.48 20.00
C ASN A 554 -20.36 12.22 19.09
N VAL A 555 -20.29 11.91 17.80
CA VAL A 555 -19.41 12.65 16.91
C VAL A 555 -19.94 14.07 16.67
N ARG A 556 -19.02 15.04 16.68
CA ARG A 556 -19.32 16.41 16.31
C ARG A 556 -18.76 16.73 14.94
N VAL A 557 -19.65 16.94 13.98
CA VAL A 557 -19.33 17.41 12.63
C VAL A 557 -19.92 18.80 12.45
N THR A 558 -19.07 19.78 12.20
CA THR A 558 -19.47 21.18 12.01
C THR A 558 -19.72 21.49 10.54
N GLY A 559 -20.40 22.61 10.25
CA GLY A 559 -20.69 23.05 8.90
C GLY A 559 -21.93 22.40 8.27
N THR A 560 -21.98 22.40 6.96
CA THR A 560 -23.11 21.90 6.15
C THR A 560 -22.62 20.89 5.10
N ALA A 561 -23.55 20.24 4.40
CA ALA A 561 -23.25 19.36 3.29
C ALA A 561 -22.75 20.13 2.06
N ASP A 562 -23.21 21.37 1.90
CA ASP A 562 -22.92 22.23 0.76
C ASP A 562 -21.57 22.93 0.91
N GLY A 563 -20.75 22.89 -0.11
CA GLY A 563 -19.44 23.54 -0.11
C GLY A 563 -18.33 22.72 0.55
N ILE A 564 -17.20 23.39 0.79
CA ILE A 564 -16.00 22.80 1.40
C ILE A 564 -16.28 22.52 2.88
N ASN A 565 -16.16 21.26 3.27
CA ASN A 565 -16.29 20.83 4.66
C ASN A 565 -15.32 19.70 5.00
N ALA A 566 -14.11 20.06 5.47
CA ALA A 566 -13.06 19.12 5.80
C ALA A 566 -13.43 18.19 6.97
N GLU A 567 -14.23 18.65 7.92
CA GLU A 567 -14.70 17.81 9.05
C GLU A 567 -15.66 16.72 8.56
N LEU A 568 -16.56 17.05 7.62
CA LEU A 568 -17.46 16.08 7.00
C LEU A 568 -16.68 15.07 6.15
N GLU A 569 -15.67 15.50 5.38
CA GLU A 569 -14.78 14.60 4.63
C GLU A 569 -14.12 13.59 5.57
N LYS A 570 -13.55 14.06 6.69
CA LYS A 570 -12.94 13.19 7.71
C LYS A 570 -13.97 12.26 8.35
N ALA A 571 -15.16 12.77 8.70
CA ALA A 571 -16.20 11.98 9.34
C ALA A 571 -16.68 10.82 8.47
N CYS A 572 -16.86 11.04 7.17
CA CYS A 572 -17.21 10.00 6.21
C CYS A 572 -16.16 8.89 6.19
N ARG A 573 -14.86 9.25 6.15
CA ARG A 573 -13.76 8.28 6.14
C ARG A 573 -13.61 7.55 7.47
N VAL A 574 -13.69 8.25 8.59
CA VAL A 574 -13.55 7.63 9.93
C VAL A 574 -14.70 6.67 10.21
N ALA A 575 -15.90 6.97 9.73
CA ALA A 575 -17.04 6.04 9.79
C ALA A 575 -16.73 4.72 9.05
N ASP A 576 -16.07 4.79 7.88
CA ASP A 576 -15.64 3.61 7.14
C ASP A 576 -14.46 2.89 7.81
N PHE A 577 -13.51 3.62 8.40
CA PHE A 577 -12.40 3.03 9.15
C PHE A 577 -12.87 2.22 10.36
N LEU A 578 -13.85 2.73 11.10
CA LEU A 578 -14.44 2.05 12.26
C LEU A 578 -15.16 0.73 11.91
N GLU A 579 -15.66 0.62 10.69
CA GLU A 579 -16.23 -0.62 10.18
C GLU A 579 -15.13 -1.56 9.65
N PHE A 580 -14.22 -1.04 8.83
CA PHE A 580 -13.16 -1.83 8.17
C PHE A 580 -12.11 -2.39 9.12
N ALA A 581 -11.75 -1.63 10.17
CA ALA A 581 -10.73 -2.03 11.14
C ALA A 581 -11.03 -3.39 11.79
N GLN A 582 -12.31 -3.68 12.00
CA GLN A 582 -12.75 -4.96 12.56
C GLN A 582 -12.45 -6.14 11.63
N LEU A 583 -12.61 -5.95 10.30
CA LEU A 583 -12.25 -6.97 9.30
C LEU A 583 -10.76 -7.30 9.33
N LEU A 584 -9.91 -6.28 9.51
CA LEU A 584 -8.46 -6.45 9.66
C LEU A 584 -8.13 -7.35 10.86
N CYS A 585 -8.77 -7.08 12.00
CA CYS A 585 -8.58 -7.87 13.22
C CYS A 585 -9.14 -9.29 13.08
N TYR A 586 -10.26 -9.48 12.40
CA TYR A 586 -10.83 -10.80 12.10
C TYR A 586 -9.89 -11.66 11.27
N ASP A 587 -9.34 -11.12 10.19
CA ASP A 587 -8.39 -11.83 9.33
C ASP A 587 -7.11 -12.19 10.10
N ALA A 588 -6.59 -11.26 10.91
CA ALA A 588 -5.40 -11.49 11.74
C ALA A 588 -5.65 -12.57 12.82
N LEU A 589 -6.84 -12.61 13.42
CA LEU A 589 -7.20 -13.62 14.41
C LEU A 589 -7.39 -15.00 13.76
N ASN A 590 -8.04 -15.03 12.59
CA ASN A 590 -8.27 -16.27 11.83
C ASN A 590 -6.97 -16.94 11.39
N ARG A 591 -5.95 -16.15 11.04
CA ARG A 591 -4.67 -16.66 10.53
C ARG A 591 -3.72 -17.03 11.68
N GLN A 592 -3.74 -18.29 12.08
CA GLN A 592 -2.98 -18.84 13.20
C GLN A 592 -1.58 -19.29 12.77
N GLU A 593 -0.82 -18.36 12.22
CA GLU A 593 0.57 -18.52 11.80
C GLU A 593 1.29 -17.18 11.91
N SER A 594 2.59 -17.17 11.69
CA SER A 594 3.36 -15.95 11.42
C SER A 594 3.99 -16.04 10.04
N CYS A 595 3.70 -15.07 9.18
CA CYS A 595 4.26 -14.96 7.84
C CYS A 595 4.44 -13.49 7.45
N GLY A 596 5.62 -13.12 6.98
CA GLY A 596 5.94 -11.75 6.57
C GLY A 596 5.60 -10.70 7.63
N ALA A 597 4.77 -9.75 7.27
CA ALA A 597 4.33 -8.68 8.15
C ALA A 597 3.24 -9.10 9.15
N HIS A 598 2.56 -10.22 8.90
CA HIS A 598 1.63 -10.81 9.87
C HIS A 598 2.42 -11.65 10.88
N PHE A 599 2.61 -11.11 12.07
CA PHE A 599 3.37 -11.78 13.13
C PHE A 599 2.49 -11.98 14.37
N ARG A 600 2.25 -13.26 14.70
CA ARG A 600 1.55 -13.72 15.89
C ARG A 600 2.58 -14.22 16.90
N VAL A 601 2.62 -13.60 18.07
CA VAL A 601 3.60 -13.93 19.13
C VAL A 601 3.51 -15.40 19.55
N GLU A 602 2.33 -16.00 19.47
CA GLU A 602 2.11 -17.43 19.78
C GLU A 602 2.69 -18.38 18.72
N TYR A 603 2.93 -17.88 17.51
CA TYR A 603 3.40 -18.67 16.37
C TYR A 603 4.82 -18.25 15.95
N GLN A 604 5.78 -18.60 16.81
CA GLN A 604 7.22 -18.39 16.61
C GLN A 604 7.97 -19.72 16.66
N LEU A 605 9.11 -19.77 15.99
CA LEU A 605 10.12 -20.81 16.19
C LEU A 605 10.88 -20.57 17.51
N PRO A 606 11.58 -21.57 18.06
CA PRO A 606 12.33 -21.41 19.31
C PRO A 606 13.37 -20.28 19.31
N ASP A 607 13.83 -19.90 18.14
CA ASP A 607 14.80 -18.81 17.93
C ASP A 607 14.14 -17.43 17.71
N GLY A 608 12.79 -17.33 17.83
CA GLY A 608 12.03 -16.11 17.68
C GLY A 608 11.65 -15.76 16.23
N GLU A 609 12.02 -16.58 15.24
CA GLU A 609 11.60 -16.39 13.85
C GLU A 609 10.13 -16.77 13.63
N ALA A 610 9.55 -16.23 12.56
CA ALA A 610 8.17 -16.47 12.19
C ALA A 610 7.92 -17.96 11.88
N LYS A 611 6.90 -18.54 12.52
CA LYS A 611 6.46 -19.92 12.27
C LYS A 611 5.28 -19.91 11.28
N ARG A 612 5.59 -20.17 10.03
CA ARG A 612 4.57 -20.32 8.97
C ARG A 612 3.95 -21.72 9.03
N ASN A 613 2.67 -21.82 8.67
CA ASN A 613 1.93 -23.08 8.60
C ASN A 613 1.33 -23.23 7.19
N ASP A 614 2.10 -23.86 6.29
CA ASP A 614 1.72 -24.00 4.88
C ASP A 614 0.58 -25.03 4.68
N ASP A 615 0.47 -26.02 5.55
CA ASP A 615 -0.55 -27.07 5.43
C ASP A 615 -1.99 -26.51 5.61
N GLU A 616 -2.14 -25.52 6.49
CA GLU A 616 -3.45 -24.96 6.82
C GLU A 616 -3.69 -23.57 6.21
N TYR A 617 -2.64 -22.77 5.96
CA TYR A 617 -2.78 -21.35 5.60
C TYR A 617 -2.19 -20.97 4.24
N ALA A 618 -1.81 -21.94 3.39
CA ALA A 618 -1.41 -21.66 2.01
C ALA A 618 -2.63 -21.32 1.14
N TYR A 619 -3.31 -20.22 1.46
CA TYR A 619 -4.46 -19.71 0.71
C TYR A 619 -4.56 -18.19 0.77
N VAL A 620 -5.26 -17.61 -0.21
CA VAL A 620 -5.75 -16.22 -0.15
C VAL A 620 -7.05 -16.23 0.65
N ALA A 621 -7.08 -15.48 1.76
CA ALA A 621 -8.29 -15.30 2.55
C ALA A 621 -9.15 -14.20 1.92
N ALA A 622 -10.19 -14.57 1.18
CA ALA A 622 -11.11 -13.64 0.56
C ALA A 622 -12.39 -13.53 1.42
N TRP A 623 -12.65 -12.36 1.97
CA TRP A 623 -13.76 -12.11 2.88
C TRP A 623 -14.94 -11.48 2.16
N GLU A 624 -16.14 -12.01 2.42
CA GLU A 624 -17.42 -11.52 1.92
C GLU A 624 -18.13 -10.73 3.00
N TYR A 625 -18.66 -9.57 2.63
CA TYR A 625 -19.45 -8.72 3.53
C TYR A 625 -20.86 -9.28 3.74
N THR A 626 -21.27 -9.39 4.99
CA THR A 626 -22.59 -9.89 5.41
C THR A 626 -23.38 -8.93 6.27
N GLY A 627 -22.77 -7.78 6.59
CA GLY A 627 -23.34 -6.77 7.47
C GLY A 627 -22.31 -6.28 8.49
N VAL A 628 -22.47 -5.05 8.96
CA VAL A 628 -21.50 -4.41 9.88
C VAL A 628 -21.43 -5.09 11.25
N ASP A 629 -22.55 -5.68 11.71
CA ASP A 629 -22.66 -6.38 12.98
C ASP A 629 -22.69 -7.91 12.84
N SER A 630 -22.33 -8.40 11.65
CA SER A 630 -22.30 -9.84 11.33
C SER A 630 -20.87 -10.29 11.07
N LEU A 631 -20.57 -11.57 11.33
CA LEU A 631 -19.28 -12.15 10.98
C LEU A 631 -19.20 -12.31 9.46
N PRO A 632 -18.12 -11.84 8.81
CA PRO A 632 -17.93 -12.01 7.38
C PRO A 632 -17.74 -13.50 7.02
N VAL A 633 -18.04 -13.87 5.78
CA VAL A 633 -17.81 -15.23 5.28
C VAL A 633 -16.41 -15.31 4.65
N LEU A 634 -15.67 -16.34 5.01
CA LEU A 634 -14.36 -16.64 4.46
C LEU A 634 -14.46 -17.56 3.24
N HIS A 635 -13.92 -17.09 2.11
CA HIS A 635 -13.63 -17.90 0.93
C HIS A 635 -12.14 -18.16 0.87
N LYS A 636 -11.73 -19.42 0.75
CA LYS A 636 -10.31 -19.80 0.67
C LYS A 636 -9.94 -20.12 -0.77
N GLU A 637 -9.03 -19.34 -1.33
CA GLU A 637 -8.41 -19.66 -2.63
C GLU A 637 -7.06 -20.34 -2.37
N PRO A 638 -6.89 -21.63 -2.69
CA PRO A 638 -5.65 -22.34 -2.45
C PRO A 638 -4.49 -21.75 -3.25
N LEU A 639 -3.32 -21.62 -2.63
CA LEU A 639 -2.06 -21.27 -3.28
C LEU A 639 -1.27 -22.54 -3.53
N THR A 640 -0.90 -22.77 -4.79
CA THR A 640 -0.07 -23.89 -5.23
C THR A 640 1.25 -23.38 -5.78
N PHE A 641 2.34 -24.07 -5.45
CA PHE A 641 3.70 -23.70 -5.83
C PHE A 641 4.31 -24.83 -6.65
N GLU A 642 4.35 -24.65 -7.99
CA GLU A 642 4.89 -25.61 -8.93
C GLU A 642 6.30 -25.23 -9.40
N ASN A 643 6.64 -23.94 -9.32
CA ASN A 643 7.86 -23.38 -9.88
C ASN A 643 8.87 -22.91 -8.82
N VAL A 644 8.46 -22.87 -7.56
CA VAL A 644 9.32 -22.59 -6.41
C VAL A 644 9.09 -23.64 -5.33
N HIS A 645 10.16 -23.98 -4.61
CA HIS A 645 10.05 -24.86 -3.43
C HIS A 645 9.77 -24.04 -2.19
N LEU A 646 8.79 -24.49 -1.40
CA LEU A 646 8.52 -23.92 -0.09
C LEU A 646 9.76 -24.05 0.80
N ALA A 647 10.21 -22.93 1.34
CA ALA A 647 11.37 -22.89 2.23
C ALA A 647 11.09 -21.93 3.39
N ILE A 648 11.70 -22.20 4.53
CA ILE A 648 11.68 -21.26 5.65
C ILE A 648 12.51 -20.04 5.24
N ARG A 649 11.94 -18.85 5.45
CA ARG A 649 12.64 -17.60 5.24
C ARG A 649 13.56 -17.36 6.44
N SER A 650 14.87 -17.48 6.25
CA SER A 650 15.87 -17.19 7.27
C SER A 650 16.83 -16.12 6.79
N TYR A 651 17.24 -15.24 7.70
CA TYR A 651 18.20 -14.16 7.47
C TYR A 651 19.36 -14.19 8.48
N LYS A 652 19.47 -15.28 9.26
CA LYS A 652 20.55 -15.57 10.21
C LYS A 652 21.78 -16.17 9.53
#